data_37501f7f13d3ecc979dbf74ec9becfdd
#
_entry.id   37501f7f13d3ecc979dbf74ec9becfdd
#
_cell.length_a   1.000
_cell.length_b   1.000
_cell.length_c   1.000
_cell.angle_alpha   90.00
_cell.angle_beta   90.00
_cell.angle_gamma   90.00
#
_symmetry.space_group_name_H-M   'P 1'
#
loop_
_entity.id
_entity.type
_entity.pdbx_description
1 polymer ?
#
loop_
_entity_poly.entity_id
_entity_poly.type
_entity_poly.pdbx_seq_one_letter_code
_entity_poly.pdbx_strand_id
1 'polypeptide(L)'
;MKLNRKWLNEEFVDLSNVSDKEFVETLTVFGQKVETWERLDAEIKNVVVGKVLSMVRHPNSDHMWICQVDVGGDAPVQIVTGAQNVHEGDLVPAALHNSWLPGGVHITKGKLRGEPSNGMLCSFAELGLTQNDLPGVFADGIWILNDEDCTVGEDINLVIGNDDTVVDFEITNNRPDCYSIIGLAREAAAAFGKPMRHHEPVVHGSDAGDIYDHLDVDVPATKLCNRYTSRMVANVKIAPSPKWLRRRLRANGVRPINNIVDITNYVMLEYGQPMHAFDYRYVSSGKIVVREAEDGETLTTLDGNVRNLKAGMLVIADENKPIGLAGIMGGENSEIKDDTAMVVFESANFDGTSIRQTALALGMRTEASGKFEKRLDPMITVPAVQRACELVEMLGCGDVLNGTIDVINYVPEEKTLPLEPEKINRLLGTDISKEDMVKYLNRLEIPVEGDTILVPSFRPDLNLMADIAEEVGRSYGYNEIPTTAFKTSTQGGYSPVMKLEAKAGTLCRAMGYSEIITYSFVSPTVFDQIRLPADSPLRNALRIQNPLGEDTSIMRTIALPSMLEILSRNNAYHNKAVKLYELAKIYLPVAGQPLPEEPKMLVLGTYGAGETFFTLKGELEAIFTGLRLKKAEYTAVKDNPSYHPGRCAKVSIDGVDVGVMGQVHPLAAANYGIDTDVYCAEIDFTKLFEMQLPDATYTPLPKYPTVSRDLSLVCSEDVTVAQAEAVITAAAGKLLRDVKLFDIYRGPGVPDGKKSMAFSLELRADDRTLTDTDSEAVVTKVLAALKEKLDAALR
;
A
#
# COMPACT_ATOMS: atom_id res chain seq x y z
N MET A 1 1.17 14.02 8.99
CA MET A 1 0.94 15.35 9.62
C MET A 1 2.15 15.71 10.44
N LYS A 2 2.80 16.84 10.11
CA LYS A 2 3.97 17.28 10.85
C LYS A 2 3.57 18.12 12.06
N LEU A 3 4.29 17.95 13.15
CA LEU A 3 4.16 18.68 14.39
C LEU A 3 5.55 19.10 14.88
N ASN A 4 5.78 20.38 15.04
CA ASN A 4 6.99 20.83 15.70
C ASN A 4 6.76 21.01 17.21
N ARG A 5 7.69 20.45 18.01
CA ARG A 5 7.52 20.36 19.46
C ARG A 5 7.54 21.71 20.17
N LYS A 6 8.28 22.68 19.63
CA LYS A 6 8.36 24.01 20.21
C LYS A 6 7.00 24.71 20.20
N TRP A 7 6.28 24.65 19.05
CA TRP A 7 4.92 25.21 18.98
C TRP A 7 3.95 24.53 19.95
N LEU A 8 3.99 23.19 20.01
CA LEU A 8 3.19 22.42 20.96
C LEU A 8 3.44 22.88 22.40
N ASN A 9 4.71 22.99 22.82
CA ASN A 9 5.11 23.33 24.18
C ASN A 9 4.76 24.80 24.55
N GLU A 10 4.95 25.72 23.61
CA GLU A 10 4.70 27.14 23.83
C GLU A 10 3.22 27.46 23.96
N GLU A 11 2.37 26.88 23.09
CA GLU A 11 0.98 27.29 22.95
C GLU A 11 -0.01 26.36 23.67
N PHE A 12 0.22 25.06 23.67
CA PHE A 12 -0.84 24.08 24.00
C PHE A 12 -0.53 23.20 25.22
N VAL A 13 0.59 22.51 25.27
CA VAL A 13 0.92 21.55 26.32
C VAL A 13 2.38 21.64 26.66
N ASP A 14 2.69 21.92 27.90
CA ASP A 14 4.09 21.98 28.38
C ASP A 14 4.64 20.55 28.59
N LEU A 15 5.40 20.09 27.62
CA LEU A 15 6.15 18.85 27.61
C LEU A 15 7.67 19.09 27.45
N SER A 16 8.15 20.27 27.87
CA SER A 16 9.56 20.66 27.77
C SER A 16 10.50 19.70 28.51
N ASN A 17 10.02 19.06 29.57
CA ASN A 17 10.77 18.08 30.37
C ASN A 17 10.74 16.65 29.78
N VAL A 18 10.00 16.40 28.68
CA VAL A 18 9.88 15.10 28.02
C VAL A 18 10.90 15.04 26.89
N SER A 19 11.72 14.00 26.84
CA SER A 19 12.65 13.80 25.73
C SER A 19 11.91 13.50 24.42
N ASP A 20 12.55 13.81 23.27
CA ASP A 20 11.96 13.55 21.95
C ASP A 20 11.63 12.07 21.77
N LYS A 21 12.53 11.19 22.20
CA LYS A 21 12.33 9.75 22.14
C LYS A 21 11.12 9.30 22.95
N GLU A 22 11.01 9.76 24.21
CA GLU A 22 9.88 9.44 25.07
C GLU A 22 8.55 9.96 24.51
N PHE A 23 8.57 11.17 23.93
CA PHE A 23 7.40 11.76 23.28
C PHE A 23 6.90 10.87 22.13
N VAL A 24 7.80 10.49 21.24
CA VAL A 24 7.51 9.66 20.05
C VAL A 24 7.00 8.28 20.45
N GLU A 25 7.68 7.62 21.39
CA GLU A 25 7.29 6.28 21.85
C GLU A 25 5.94 6.29 22.56
N THR A 26 5.70 7.28 23.42
CA THR A 26 4.44 7.42 24.16
C THR A 26 3.27 7.67 23.23
N LEU A 27 3.38 8.62 22.28
CA LEU A 27 2.27 8.90 21.35
C LEU A 27 2.01 7.74 20.40
N THR A 28 3.05 7.02 19.96
CA THR A 28 2.88 5.83 19.12
C THR A 28 2.10 4.74 19.87
N VAL A 29 2.45 4.45 21.11
CA VAL A 29 1.73 3.48 21.95
C VAL A 29 0.32 3.95 22.29
N PHE A 30 0.12 5.26 22.44
CA PHE A 30 -1.18 5.87 22.69
C PHE A 30 -2.11 5.85 21.45
N GLY A 31 -1.62 5.43 20.27
CA GLY A 31 -2.40 5.26 19.05
C GLY A 31 -2.14 6.30 17.95
N GLN A 32 -1.24 7.27 18.18
CA GLN A 32 -0.82 8.24 17.19
C GLN A 32 0.55 7.83 16.62
N LYS A 33 0.52 6.97 15.61
CA LYS A 33 1.75 6.40 15.03
C LYS A 33 2.66 7.49 14.49
N VAL A 34 3.88 7.53 14.99
CA VAL A 34 4.95 8.35 14.42
C VAL A 34 5.65 7.56 13.33
N GLU A 35 5.76 8.14 12.12
CA GLU A 35 6.53 7.56 11.01
C GLU A 35 8.00 7.94 11.12
N THR A 36 8.27 9.24 11.28
CA THR A 36 9.62 9.76 11.40
C THR A 36 9.66 10.94 12.38
N TRP A 37 10.83 11.21 12.90
CA TRP A 37 11.09 12.42 13.63
C TRP A 37 12.53 12.85 13.43
N GLU A 38 12.78 14.15 13.43
CA GLU A 38 14.10 14.72 13.22
C GLU A 38 14.30 16.00 14.02
N ARG A 39 15.52 16.24 14.45
CA ARG A 39 15.94 17.52 14.97
C ARG A 39 16.37 18.40 13.80
N LEU A 40 15.84 19.61 13.74
CA LEU A 40 16.14 20.56 12.67
C LEU A 40 17.62 21.02 12.67
N ASP A 41 18.29 20.95 13.84
CA ASP A 41 19.71 21.27 14.01
C ASP A 41 20.67 20.13 13.63
N ALA A 42 20.16 18.99 13.17
CA ALA A 42 20.98 17.78 12.96
C ALA A 42 22.01 17.93 11.83
N GLU A 43 21.70 18.70 10.78
CA GLU A 43 22.55 18.86 9.62
C GLU A 43 23.59 19.99 9.76
N ILE A 44 23.32 21.00 10.60
CA ILE A 44 24.21 22.14 10.81
C ILE A 44 24.93 21.96 12.13
N LYS A 45 26.24 21.78 12.07
CA LYS A 45 27.07 21.58 13.29
C LYS A 45 28.28 22.48 13.29
N ASN A 46 28.56 23.07 14.46
CA ASN A 46 29.76 23.91 14.68
C ASN A 46 29.81 25.13 13.74
N VAL A 47 28.64 25.73 13.46
CA VAL A 47 28.52 27.01 12.77
C VAL A 47 28.03 28.03 13.77
N VAL A 48 28.78 29.11 13.95
CA VAL A 48 28.50 30.14 14.97
C VAL A 48 28.39 31.53 14.37
N VAL A 49 27.79 32.44 15.12
CA VAL A 49 27.80 33.87 14.79
C VAL A 49 29.23 34.40 15.00
N GLY A 50 29.83 34.89 13.94
CA GLY A 50 31.15 35.52 13.94
C GLY A 50 31.05 37.01 13.69
N LYS A 51 31.96 37.84 14.31
CA LYS A 51 32.12 39.25 14.00
C LYS A 51 33.40 39.49 13.22
N VAL A 52 33.32 40.13 12.09
CA VAL A 52 34.47 40.47 11.27
C VAL A 52 35.22 41.64 11.91
N LEU A 53 36.39 41.39 12.45
CA LEU A 53 37.22 42.42 13.14
C LEU A 53 38.05 43.21 12.16
N SER A 54 38.64 42.57 11.16
CA SER A 54 39.45 43.22 10.13
C SER A 54 39.46 42.44 8.85
N MET A 55 39.66 43.15 7.72
CA MET A 55 39.73 42.59 6.38
C MET A 55 40.95 43.14 5.63
N VAL A 56 41.73 42.26 5.02
CA VAL A 56 42.84 42.67 4.12
C VAL A 56 42.73 41.93 2.79
N ARG A 57 43.18 42.59 1.71
CA ARG A 57 43.19 41.94 0.38
C ARG A 57 44.13 40.75 0.37
N HIS A 58 43.71 39.70 -0.28
CA HIS A 58 44.49 38.47 -0.44
C HIS A 58 45.70 38.73 -1.36
N PRO A 59 46.94 38.39 -0.93
CA PRO A 59 48.14 38.74 -1.69
C PRO A 59 48.21 38.07 -3.08
N ASN A 60 47.60 36.93 -3.24
CA ASN A 60 47.61 36.14 -4.47
C ASN A 60 46.24 36.09 -5.19
N SER A 61 45.35 37.07 -4.90
CA SER A 61 44.00 37.13 -5.52
C SER A 61 43.48 38.56 -5.53
N ASP A 62 42.92 38.96 -6.67
CA ASP A 62 42.33 40.28 -6.91
C ASP A 62 40.88 40.42 -6.37
N HIS A 63 40.22 39.30 -6.05
CA HIS A 63 38.83 39.26 -5.60
C HIS A 63 38.60 38.57 -4.23
N MET A 64 39.67 38.10 -3.57
CA MET A 64 39.51 37.44 -2.24
C MET A 64 39.94 38.40 -1.10
N TRP A 65 39.35 38.12 0.07
CA TRP A 65 39.64 38.78 1.32
C TRP A 65 40.12 37.77 2.36
N ILE A 66 41.08 38.21 3.21
CA ILE A 66 41.48 37.52 4.43
C ILE A 66 40.84 38.29 5.57
N CYS A 67 39.92 37.61 6.28
CA CYS A 67 39.17 38.16 7.40
C CYS A 67 39.69 37.59 8.70
N GLN A 68 39.81 38.45 9.72
CA GLN A 68 39.94 38.01 11.13
C GLN A 68 38.57 38.07 11.77
N VAL A 69 38.04 36.93 12.19
CA VAL A 69 36.67 36.81 12.69
C VAL A 69 36.67 36.39 14.13
N ASP A 70 36.08 37.20 14.99
CA ASP A 70 35.78 36.83 16.38
C ASP A 70 34.59 35.89 16.38
N VAL A 71 34.79 34.69 16.93
CA VAL A 71 33.79 33.62 16.99
C VAL A 71 33.42 33.26 18.43
N GLY A 72 33.71 34.17 19.37
CA GLY A 72 33.46 33.97 20.82
C GLY A 72 34.52 33.10 21.53
N GLY A 73 35.68 32.84 20.86
CA GLY A 73 36.78 32.07 21.44
C GLY A 73 37.91 32.99 21.96
N ASP A 74 39.00 32.36 22.47
CA ASP A 74 40.14 33.08 23.06
C ASP A 74 40.92 33.95 22.05
N ALA A 75 40.79 33.67 20.74
CA ALA A 75 41.46 34.40 19.67
C ALA A 75 40.62 34.39 18.38
N PRO A 76 40.76 35.45 17.56
CA PRO A 76 40.11 35.53 16.24
C PRO A 76 40.55 34.39 15.31
N VAL A 77 39.60 33.93 14.46
CA VAL A 77 39.85 32.88 13.48
C VAL A 77 40.05 33.53 12.08
N GLN A 78 41.16 33.17 11.43
CA GLN A 78 41.39 33.62 10.04
C GLN A 78 40.54 32.81 9.08
N ILE A 79 39.69 33.49 8.29
CA ILE A 79 38.87 32.93 7.25
C ILE A 79 39.07 33.70 5.95
N VAL A 80 39.29 33.02 4.86
CA VAL A 80 39.41 33.58 3.52
C VAL A 80 38.08 33.46 2.78
N THR A 81 37.58 34.57 2.24
CA THR A 81 36.32 34.59 1.49
C THR A 81 36.46 35.32 0.15
N GLY A 82 35.66 34.86 -0.86
CA GLY A 82 35.54 35.55 -2.14
C GLY A 82 34.38 36.56 -2.19
N ALA A 83 33.55 36.59 -1.14
CA ALA A 83 32.37 37.44 -1.08
C ALA A 83 32.76 38.92 -1.03
N GLN A 84 31.99 39.79 -1.72
CA GLN A 84 32.25 41.22 -1.80
C GLN A 84 31.30 42.07 -0.93
N ASN A 85 30.30 41.42 -0.31
CA ASN A 85 29.28 42.08 0.49
C ASN A 85 29.58 42.10 2.00
N VAL A 86 30.76 41.62 2.42
CA VAL A 86 31.21 41.58 3.81
C VAL A 86 32.06 42.78 4.14
N HIS A 87 31.89 43.39 5.31
CA HIS A 87 32.67 44.54 5.80
C HIS A 87 33.16 44.32 7.24
N GLU A 88 34.14 45.12 7.66
CA GLU A 88 34.57 45.15 9.05
C GLU A 88 33.43 45.60 9.97
N GLY A 89 33.21 44.86 11.02
CA GLY A 89 32.12 45.06 11.97
C GLY A 89 30.90 44.20 11.77
N ASP A 90 30.74 43.55 10.60
CA ASP A 90 29.59 42.71 10.26
C ASP A 90 29.55 41.47 11.15
N LEU A 91 28.33 41.09 11.52
CA LEU A 91 28.02 39.76 12.08
C LEU A 91 27.68 38.83 10.92
N VAL A 92 28.28 37.63 10.91
CA VAL A 92 28.17 36.65 9.82
C VAL A 92 28.13 35.22 10.35
N PRO A 93 27.51 34.25 9.65
CA PRO A 93 27.62 32.83 10.02
C PRO A 93 29.04 32.35 9.65
N ALA A 94 29.74 31.81 10.63
CA ALA A 94 31.08 31.25 10.50
C ALA A 94 31.10 29.76 10.76
N ALA A 95 31.24 28.95 9.71
CA ALA A 95 31.46 27.52 9.82
C ALA A 95 32.93 27.27 10.21
N LEU A 96 33.14 26.72 11.39
CA LEU A 96 34.49 26.49 11.95
C LEU A 96 35.10 25.20 11.41
N HIS A 97 36.31 24.87 11.80
CA HIS A 97 36.94 23.61 11.49
C HIS A 97 36.08 22.43 12.05
N ASN A 98 35.82 21.41 11.23
CA ASN A 98 34.91 20.29 11.47
C ASN A 98 33.43 20.67 11.57
N SER A 99 33.01 21.75 10.91
CA SER A 99 31.59 22.05 10.72
C SER A 99 30.98 21.17 9.66
N TRP A 100 29.67 20.94 9.83
CA TRP A 100 28.81 20.28 8.86
C TRP A 100 27.71 21.24 8.41
N LEU A 101 27.42 21.22 7.12
CA LEU A 101 26.35 21.99 6.49
C LEU A 101 25.37 21.06 5.80
N PRO A 102 24.17 21.53 5.47
CA PRO A 102 23.16 20.77 4.72
C PRO A 102 23.72 20.08 3.48
N GLY A 103 23.20 18.89 3.16
CA GLY A 103 23.72 18.08 2.06
C GLY A 103 25.04 17.35 2.37
N GLY A 104 25.47 17.31 3.64
CA GLY A 104 26.66 16.58 4.07
C GLY A 104 27.99 17.28 3.75
N VAL A 105 27.97 18.61 3.55
CA VAL A 105 29.18 19.38 3.27
C VAL A 105 30.01 19.53 4.53
N HIS A 106 31.23 19.05 4.50
CA HIS A 106 32.16 19.07 5.64
C HIS A 106 33.24 20.14 5.47
N ILE A 107 33.23 21.13 6.35
CA ILE A 107 34.18 22.25 6.34
C ILE A 107 35.38 21.92 7.22
N THR A 108 36.55 21.99 6.64
CA THR A 108 37.82 21.76 7.35
C THR A 108 38.82 22.91 7.10
N LYS A 109 39.72 23.13 8.06
CA LYS A 109 40.82 24.07 7.85
C LYS A 109 41.65 23.69 6.65
N GLY A 110 42.04 24.68 5.85
CA GLY A 110 42.81 24.48 4.63
C GLY A 110 43.61 25.71 4.25
N LYS A 111 44.10 25.74 3.01
CA LYS A 111 44.76 26.90 2.41
C LYS A 111 44.05 27.28 1.12
N LEU A 112 43.70 28.52 0.99
CA LEU A 112 43.16 29.09 -0.24
C LEU A 112 44.22 29.98 -0.90
N ARG A 113 44.71 29.61 -2.07
CA ARG A 113 45.81 30.27 -2.82
C ARG A 113 47.02 30.59 -1.94
N GLY A 114 47.35 29.70 -1.00
CA GLY A 114 48.53 29.81 -0.13
C GLY A 114 48.25 30.35 1.27
N GLU A 115 47.17 31.09 1.48
CA GLU A 115 46.77 31.63 2.77
C GLU A 115 45.90 30.68 3.58
N PRO A 116 46.13 30.51 4.89
CA PRO A 116 45.33 29.61 5.72
C PRO A 116 43.91 30.13 5.91
N SER A 117 42.92 29.24 5.73
CA SER A 117 41.53 29.47 6.10
C SER A 117 41.10 28.39 7.07
N ASN A 118 40.72 28.79 8.28
CA ASN A 118 40.36 27.90 9.37
C ASN A 118 38.85 27.69 9.50
N GLY A 119 38.10 28.04 8.45
CA GLY A 119 36.66 27.94 8.36
C GLY A 119 36.15 28.55 7.06
N MET A 120 34.83 28.75 7.03
CA MET A 120 34.11 29.32 5.87
C MET A 120 33.02 30.28 6.40
N LEU A 121 32.89 31.46 5.78
CA LEU A 121 31.70 32.32 5.99
C LEU A 121 30.57 31.77 5.11
N CYS A 122 29.37 31.74 5.62
CA CYS A 122 28.24 31.09 4.94
C CYS A 122 27.21 32.09 4.43
N SER A 123 26.68 31.80 3.25
CA SER A 123 25.43 32.36 2.76
C SER A 123 24.24 31.67 3.46
N PHE A 124 23.07 32.26 3.37
CA PHE A 124 21.85 31.61 3.89
C PHE A 124 21.49 30.33 3.09
N ALA A 125 21.80 30.29 1.79
CA ALA A 125 21.58 29.11 0.95
C ALA A 125 22.43 27.90 1.39
N GLU A 126 23.69 28.13 1.78
CA GLU A 126 24.55 27.08 2.34
C GLU A 126 24.05 26.55 3.69
N LEU A 127 23.22 27.32 4.39
CA LEU A 127 22.52 26.91 5.61
C LEU A 127 21.13 26.29 5.35
N GLY A 128 20.81 26.00 4.08
CA GLY A 128 19.55 25.37 3.69
C GLY A 128 18.32 26.30 3.69
N LEU A 129 18.54 27.62 3.74
CA LEU A 129 17.48 28.63 3.73
C LEU A 129 17.24 29.16 2.31
N THR A 130 16.05 29.64 2.07
CA THR A 130 15.61 30.25 0.81
C THR A 130 15.35 31.75 0.97
N GLN A 131 15.20 32.47 -0.15
CA GLN A 131 14.82 33.89 -0.13
C GLN A 131 13.48 34.13 0.57
N ASN A 132 12.57 33.16 0.54
CA ASN A 132 11.27 33.24 1.23
C ASN A 132 11.41 33.15 2.76
N ASP A 133 12.43 32.43 3.23
CA ASP A 133 12.74 32.34 4.67
C ASP A 133 13.35 33.64 5.18
N LEU A 134 14.08 34.34 4.31
CA LEU A 134 14.81 35.58 4.63
C LEU A 134 14.51 36.67 3.58
N PRO A 135 13.25 37.17 3.50
CA PRO A 135 12.92 38.23 2.56
C PRO A 135 13.69 39.50 2.85
N GLY A 136 14.20 40.17 1.81
CA GLY A 136 15.01 41.38 1.92
C GLY A 136 16.50 41.15 2.17
N VAL A 137 16.95 39.94 2.48
CA VAL A 137 18.37 39.61 2.58
C VAL A 137 18.98 39.46 1.18
N PHE A 138 20.19 39.98 1.02
CA PHE A 138 20.92 39.88 -0.27
C PHE A 138 21.22 38.39 -0.63
N ALA A 139 20.79 37.97 -1.81
CA ALA A 139 20.84 36.56 -2.19
C ALA A 139 22.25 36.06 -2.57
N ASP A 140 23.05 36.95 -3.20
CA ASP A 140 24.38 36.61 -3.72
C ASP A 140 25.49 37.06 -2.76
N GLY A 141 25.84 36.20 -1.81
CA GLY A 141 26.92 36.50 -0.89
C GLY A 141 26.73 35.95 0.50
N ILE A 142 27.54 36.38 1.44
CA ILE A 142 27.44 35.94 2.84
C ILE A 142 26.20 36.57 3.47
N TRP A 143 25.53 35.79 4.30
CA TRP A 143 24.41 36.28 5.10
C TRP A 143 24.92 37.27 6.17
N ILE A 144 24.54 38.53 6.10
CA ILE A 144 24.86 39.57 7.10
C ILE A 144 23.80 39.55 8.17
N LEU A 145 24.19 39.34 9.43
CA LEU A 145 23.32 39.12 10.60
C LEU A 145 23.10 40.40 11.44
N ASN A 146 23.53 41.60 10.93
CA ASN A 146 23.48 42.81 11.76
C ASN A 146 22.10 43.21 12.24
N ASP A 147 21.04 42.81 11.51
CA ASP A 147 19.63 43.07 11.88
C ASP A 147 19.00 41.89 12.65
N GLU A 148 19.78 40.85 12.93
CA GLU A 148 19.30 39.71 13.69
C GLU A 148 19.62 39.86 15.18
N ASP A 149 18.70 39.39 16.04
CA ASP A 149 18.95 39.31 17.49
C ASP A 149 19.86 38.11 17.76
N CYS A 150 21.17 38.36 17.79
CA CYS A 150 22.19 37.35 17.98
C CYS A 150 23.47 37.91 18.60
N THR A 151 24.24 37.02 19.22
CA THR A 151 25.51 37.38 19.90
C THR A 151 26.67 36.58 19.30
N VAL A 152 27.88 37.19 19.35
CA VAL A 152 29.11 36.53 18.89
C VAL A 152 29.35 35.23 19.62
N GLY A 153 29.62 34.16 18.89
CA GLY A 153 29.82 32.82 19.44
C GLY A 153 28.53 31.99 19.59
N GLU A 154 27.37 32.58 19.37
CA GLU A 154 26.08 31.89 19.45
C GLU A 154 25.95 30.86 18.30
N ASP A 155 25.33 29.72 18.59
CA ASP A 155 25.05 28.71 17.57
C ASP A 155 24.08 29.25 16.53
N ILE A 156 24.43 29.17 15.27
CA ILE A 156 23.60 29.66 14.16
C ILE A 156 22.20 29.01 14.12
N ASN A 157 22.06 27.79 14.63
CA ASN A 157 20.77 27.10 14.69
C ASN A 157 19.74 27.85 15.55
N LEU A 158 20.18 28.55 16.62
CA LEU A 158 19.31 29.40 17.43
C LEU A 158 18.84 30.64 16.64
N VAL A 159 19.75 31.26 15.88
CA VAL A 159 19.43 32.40 15.03
C VAL A 159 18.46 32.04 13.92
N ILE A 160 18.62 30.86 13.32
CA ILE A 160 17.72 30.34 12.28
C ILE A 160 16.38 29.86 12.88
N GLY A 161 16.39 29.38 14.15
CA GLY A 161 15.26 28.72 14.80
C GLY A 161 15.13 27.23 14.44
N ASN A 162 16.27 26.58 14.28
CA ASN A 162 16.36 25.15 14.07
C ASN A 162 16.51 24.37 15.39
N ASP A 163 16.43 25.02 16.54
CA ASP A 163 16.46 24.43 17.89
C ASP A 163 15.10 23.77 18.22
N ASP A 164 14.58 22.97 17.31
CA ASP A 164 13.27 22.33 17.40
C ASP A 164 13.34 20.89 16.87
N THR A 165 12.35 20.09 17.25
CA THR A 165 12.14 18.73 16.74
C THR A 165 10.82 18.68 16.00
N VAL A 166 10.85 18.15 14.79
CA VAL A 166 9.66 17.88 13.97
C VAL A 166 9.34 16.41 14.02
N VAL A 167 8.08 16.10 14.32
CA VAL A 167 7.55 14.74 14.39
C VAL A 167 6.49 14.57 13.30
N ASP A 168 6.63 13.57 12.45
CA ASP A 168 5.67 13.27 11.38
C ASP A 168 4.79 12.09 11.77
N PHE A 169 3.48 12.35 11.83
CA PHE A 169 2.46 11.40 12.24
C PHE A 169 1.72 10.80 11.03
N GLU A 170 1.54 9.49 11.02
CA GLU A 170 0.60 8.80 10.13
C GLU A 170 -0.81 8.85 10.74
N ILE A 171 -1.61 9.84 10.33
CA ILE A 171 -2.96 10.00 10.85
C ILE A 171 -3.93 9.08 10.10
N THR A 172 -4.68 8.28 10.83
CA THR A 172 -5.71 7.40 10.28
C THR A 172 -6.95 8.17 9.79
N ASN A 173 -7.66 7.62 8.83
CA ASN A 173 -8.79 8.28 8.18
C ASN A 173 -9.97 8.58 9.11
N ASN A 174 -10.09 7.88 10.23
CA ASN A 174 -11.14 8.07 11.25
C ASN A 174 -10.83 9.20 12.24
N ARG A 175 -9.61 9.75 12.23
CA ARG A 175 -9.16 10.80 13.14
C ARG A 175 -8.91 12.15 12.42
N PRO A 176 -9.96 12.78 11.83
CA PRO A 176 -9.82 14.07 11.16
C PRO A 176 -9.34 15.18 12.09
N ASP A 177 -9.67 15.12 13.38
CA ASP A 177 -9.21 16.04 14.43
C ASP A 177 -7.69 16.12 14.53
N CYS A 178 -6.99 15.01 14.36
CA CYS A 178 -5.53 14.93 14.45
C CYS A 178 -4.79 15.46 13.21
N TYR A 179 -5.49 15.90 12.16
CA TYR A 179 -4.88 16.66 11.07
C TYR A 179 -4.62 18.14 11.44
N SER A 180 -4.48 18.43 12.74
CA SER A 180 -4.22 19.76 13.32
C SER A 180 -3.23 19.70 14.49
N ILE A 181 -2.55 20.82 14.74
CA ILE A 181 -1.69 20.97 15.93
C ILE A 181 -2.55 20.84 17.20
N ILE A 182 -3.75 21.48 17.21
CA ILE A 182 -4.69 21.40 18.34
C ILE A 182 -5.12 19.96 18.63
N GLY A 183 -5.46 19.17 17.61
CA GLY A 183 -5.86 17.77 17.78
C GLY A 183 -4.74 16.90 18.31
N LEU A 184 -3.52 17.07 17.78
CA LEU A 184 -2.33 16.36 18.31
C LEU A 184 -1.95 16.84 19.71
N ALA A 185 -2.20 18.12 20.05
CA ALA A 185 -1.99 18.64 21.39
C ALA A 185 -2.96 18.00 22.41
N ARG A 186 -4.23 17.79 22.01
CA ARG A 186 -5.21 17.06 22.84
C ARG A 186 -4.75 15.63 23.11
N GLU A 187 -4.28 14.94 22.11
CA GLU A 187 -3.73 13.59 22.24
C GLU A 187 -2.50 13.57 23.14
N ALA A 188 -1.57 14.50 22.96
CA ALA A 188 -0.39 14.62 23.79
C ALA A 188 -0.74 14.96 25.26
N ALA A 189 -1.68 15.89 25.48
CA ALA A 189 -2.16 16.23 26.81
C ALA A 189 -2.74 15.01 27.54
N ALA A 190 -3.58 14.24 26.83
CA ALA A 190 -4.18 13.03 27.38
C ALA A 190 -3.13 11.94 27.68
N ALA A 191 -2.21 11.68 26.75
CA ALA A 191 -1.18 10.65 26.88
C ALA A 191 -0.22 10.91 28.04
N PHE A 192 0.18 12.18 28.25
CA PHE A 192 1.08 12.56 29.33
C PHE A 192 0.35 13.00 30.61
N GLY A 193 -0.98 13.01 30.60
CA GLY A 193 -1.80 13.43 31.75
C GLY A 193 -1.57 14.89 32.14
N LYS A 194 -1.27 15.76 31.18
CA LYS A 194 -1.01 17.19 31.36
C LYS A 194 -2.25 18.01 30.96
N PRO A 195 -2.46 19.21 31.54
CA PRO A 195 -3.52 20.09 31.10
C PRO A 195 -3.20 20.67 29.71
N MET A 196 -4.21 20.75 28.85
CA MET A 196 -4.14 21.47 27.59
C MET A 196 -4.57 22.92 27.81
N ARG A 197 -3.87 23.86 27.17
CA ARG A 197 -4.26 25.27 27.07
C ARG A 197 -5.11 25.45 25.82
N HIS A 198 -6.26 26.09 25.98
CA HIS A 198 -7.12 26.44 24.86
C HIS A 198 -6.97 27.93 24.57
N HIS A 199 -6.91 28.26 23.29
CA HIS A 199 -6.91 29.61 22.82
C HIS A 199 -8.27 29.91 22.16
N GLU A 200 -8.99 30.88 22.70
CA GLU A 200 -10.22 31.38 22.10
C GLU A 200 -9.88 32.68 21.34
N PRO A 201 -9.99 32.69 19.98
CA PRO A 201 -9.62 33.84 19.20
C PRO A 201 -10.50 35.06 19.53
N VAL A 202 -9.89 36.21 19.79
CA VAL A 202 -10.54 37.48 20.10
C VAL A 202 -10.32 38.47 18.96
N VAL A 203 -11.39 38.87 18.29
CA VAL A 203 -11.36 39.87 17.22
C VAL A 203 -12.01 41.15 17.74
N HIS A 204 -11.27 42.24 17.73
CA HIS A 204 -11.79 43.53 18.22
C HIS A 204 -12.59 44.27 17.16
N GLY A 205 -12.34 43.98 15.87
CA GLY A 205 -12.91 44.71 14.76
C GLY A 205 -12.31 46.10 14.58
N SER A 206 -12.85 46.85 13.63
CA SER A 206 -12.36 48.19 13.30
C SER A 206 -13.48 49.12 12.86
N ASP A 207 -13.19 50.41 12.76
CA ASP A 207 -14.12 51.41 12.17
C ASP A 207 -14.18 51.36 10.63
N ALA A 208 -13.54 50.33 9.99
CA ALA A 208 -13.47 50.21 8.53
C ALA A 208 -14.81 49.81 7.87
N GLY A 209 -15.85 49.46 8.65
CA GLY A 209 -17.17 49.15 8.14
C GLY A 209 -17.65 47.73 8.54
N ASP A 210 -18.71 47.31 7.89
CA ASP A 210 -19.33 46.01 8.13
C ASP A 210 -19.25 45.11 6.87
N ILE A 211 -19.04 43.82 7.05
CA ILE A 211 -18.95 42.87 5.94
C ILE A 211 -20.25 42.82 5.10
N TYR A 212 -21.41 43.02 5.73
CA TYR A 212 -22.72 42.96 5.08
C TYR A 212 -22.96 44.11 4.10
N ASP A 213 -22.16 45.21 4.17
CA ASP A 213 -22.18 46.28 3.20
C ASP A 213 -21.38 45.95 1.93
N HIS A 214 -20.57 44.90 1.95
CA HIS A 214 -19.62 44.57 0.87
C HIS A 214 -19.82 43.19 0.25
N LEU A 215 -20.27 42.23 1.04
CA LEU A 215 -20.28 40.81 0.59
C LEU A 215 -21.64 40.16 0.87
N ASP A 216 -22.16 39.46 -0.16
CA ASP A 216 -23.27 38.51 -0.05
C ASP A 216 -22.75 37.10 -0.40
N VAL A 217 -23.26 36.09 0.30
CA VAL A 217 -22.84 34.68 0.07
C VAL A 217 -24.09 33.82 -0.12
N ASP A 218 -24.15 33.16 -1.27
CA ASP A 218 -25.20 32.23 -1.61
C ASP A 218 -24.62 30.82 -1.78
N VAL A 219 -25.24 29.80 -1.18
CA VAL A 219 -24.79 28.42 -1.21
C VAL A 219 -25.88 27.48 -1.74
N PRO A 220 -26.20 27.54 -3.07
CA PRO A 220 -27.19 26.62 -3.66
C PRO A 220 -26.78 25.15 -3.58
N ALA A 221 -25.50 24.84 -3.53
CA ALA A 221 -24.98 23.47 -3.39
C ALA A 221 -25.04 22.99 -1.91
N THR A 222 -26.19 23.05 -1.28
CA THR A 222 -26.39 22.79 0.16
C THR A 222 -25.94 21.39 0.62
N LYS A 223 -25.96 20.39 -0.27
CA LYS A 223 -25.53 19.02 0.03
C LYS A 223 -24.01 18.83 -0.06
N LEU A 224 -23.31 19.72 -0.76
CA LEU A 224 -21.87 19.63 -1.01
C LEU A 224 -21.08 20.63 -0.16
N CYS A 225 -21.76 21.64 0.41
CA CYS A 225 -21.16 22.59 1.33
C CYS A 225 -21.99 22.62 2.63
N ASN A 226 -21.47 22.02 3.68
CA ASN A 226 -22.14 21.95 4.99
C ASN A 226 -22.21 23.29 5.70
N ARG A 227 -21.15 24.09 5.59
CA ARG A 227 -21.05 25.42 6.19
C ARG A 227 -20.06 26.26 5.40
N TYR A 228 -20.41 27.53 5.20
CA TYR A 228 -19.53 28.51 4.57
C TYR A 228 -19.44 29.75 5.47
N THR A 229 -18.23 30.01 5.97
CA THR A 229 -17.99 31.14 6.86
C THR A 229 -17.05 32.13 6.18
N SER A 230 -17.32 33.43 6.26
CA SER A 230 -16.48 34.46 5.68
C SER A 230 -16.31 35.67 6.59
N ARG A 231 -15.11 36.26 6.54
CA ARG A 231 -14.76 37.55 7.16
C ARG A 231 -14.02 38.40 6.13
N MET A 232 -14.04 39.72 6.32
CA MET A 232 -13.34 40.66 5.43
C MET A 232 -12.33 41.51 6.20
N VAL A 233 -11.27 41.87 5.47
CA VAL A 233 -10.20 42.74 5.95
C VAL A 233 -10.00 43.87 4.93
N ALA A 234 -10.05 45.09 5.35
CA ALA A 234 -9.76 46.29 4.56
C ALA A 234 -8.37 46.83 4.86
N ASN A 235 -7.90 47.76 4.05
CA ASN A 235 -6.62 48.45 4.23
C ASN A 235 -5.44 47.51 4.38
N VAL A 236 -5.51 46.35 3.70
CA VAL A 236 -4.51 45.31 3.76
C VAL A 236 -3.14 45.80 3.26
N LYS A 237 -2.11 45.48 3.99
CA LYS A 237 -0.72 45.74 3.62
C LYS A 237 0.01 44.41 3.45
N ILE A 238 0.20 44.03 2.21
CA ILE A 238 0.98 42.83 1.89
C ILE A 238 2.44 43.05 2.23
N ALA A 239 2.97 42.15 3.05
CA ALA A 239 4.36 42.17 3.50
C ALA A 239 4.81 40.74 3.84
N PRO A 240 6.12 40.49 3.97
CA PRO A 240 6.60 39.25 4.53
C PRO A 240 6.06 39.03 5.95
N SER A 241 5.73 37.80 6.28
CA SER A 241 5.33 37.43 7.63
C SER A 241 6.46 37.62 8.65
N PRO A 242 6.14 37.84 9.94
CA PRO A 242 7.17 37.91 10.98
C PRO A 242 7.92 36.59 11.13
N LYS A 243 9.14 36.65 11.64
CA LYS A 243 10.08 35.54 11.75
C LYS A 243 9.49 34.30 12.45
N TRP A 244 8.75 34.51 13.55
CA TRP A 244 8.13 33.40 14.30
C TRP A 244 7.12 32.60 13.45
N LEU A 245 6.31 33.29 12.64
CA LEU A 245 5.30 32.66 11.77
C LEU A 245 5.97 31.89 10.64
N ARG A 246 6.96 32.50 9.98
CA ARG A 246 7.75 31.82 8.93
C ARG A 246 8.47 30.57 9.44
N ARG A 247 9.04 30.63 10.66
CA ARG A 247 9.72 29.46 11.27
C ARG A 247 8.74 28.32 11.53
N ARG A 248 7.55 28.58 12.09
CA ARG A 248 6.53 27.57 12.35
C ARG A 248 6.02 26.92 11.05
N LEU A 249 5.79 27.71 10.00
CA LEU A 249 5.40 27.19 8.68
C LEU A 249 6.50 26.30 8.10
N ARG A 250 7.74 26.80 8.06
CA ARG A 250 8.88 26.04 7.52
C ARG A 250 9.10 24.73 8.26
N ALA A 251 9.05 24.71 9.58
CA ALA A 251 9.19 23.50 10.40
C ALA A 251 8.12 22.43 10.02
N ASN A 252 6.93 22.86 9.61
CA ASN A 252 5.87 21.98 9.16
C ASN A 252 5.89 21.72 7.63
N GLY A 253 6.95 22.14 6.93
CA GLY A 253 7.13 21.89 5.50
C GLY A 253 6.35 22.84 4.58
N VAL A 254 5.80 23.94 5.10
CA VAL A 254 5.07 24.95 4.34
C VAL A 254 6.00 26.12 4.02
N ARG A 255 6.11 26.47 2.73
CA ARG A 255 6.91 27.61 2.28
C ARG A 255 6.19 28.93 2.58
N PRO A 256 6.80 29.86 3.31
CA PRO A 256 6.26 31.20 3.51
C PRO A 256 6.13 31.96 2.17
N ILE A 257 5.08 32.77 2.04
CA ILE A 257 4.79 33.59 0.83
C ILE A 257 4.63 35.05 1.21
N ASN A 258 3.54 35.40 1.87
CA ASN A 258 3.25 36.71 2.42
C ASN A 258 2.33 36.59 3.64
N ASN A 259 2.18 37.67 4.40
CA ASN A 259 1.44 37.66 5.66
C ASN A 259 0.00 37.11 5.54
N ILE A 260 -0.75 37.44 4.50
CA ILE A 260 -2.14 36.97 4.34
C ILE A 260 -2.20 35.48 4.00
N VAL A 261 -1.42 35.03 3.03
CA VAL A 261 -1.35 33.61 2.64
C VAL A 261 -0.77 32.76 3.78
N ASP A 262 0.23 33.29 4.48
CA ASP A 262 0.86 32.58 5.59
C ASP A 262 -0.10 32.44 6.79
N ILE A 263 -0.96 33.44 7.04
CA ILE A 263 -2.03 33.35 8.04
C ILE A 263 -2.98 32.19 7.69
N THR A 264 -3.43 32.06 6.43
CA THR A 264 -4.34 30.95 6.05
C THR A 264 -3.67 29.59 6.22
N ASN A 265 -2.39 29.47 5.83
CA ASN A 265 -1.62 28.24 6.05
C ASN A 265 -1.38 27.94 7.53
N TYR A 266 -1.09 28.95 8.34
CA TYR A 266 -0.90 28.79 9.78
C TYR A 266 -2.17 28.27 10.47
N VAL A 267 -3.33 28.86 10.15
CA VAL A 267 -4.62 28.41 10.69
C VAL A 267 -4.97 27.01 10.21
N MET A 268 -4.67 26.67 8.95
CA MET A 268 -4.85 25.31 8.44
C MET A 268 -4.01 24.29 9.23
N LEU A 269 -2.79 24.62 9.63
CA LEU A 269 -1.97 23.74 10.46
C LEU A 269 -2.51 23.70 11.90
N GLU A 270 -2.82 24.86 12.49
CA GLU A 270 -3.25 24.98 13.88
C GLU A 270 -4.59 24.29 14.13
N TYR A 271 -5.61 24.59 13.34
CA TYR A 271 -6.99 24.10 13.47
C TYR A 271 -7.33 22.88 12.61
N GLY A 272 -6.51 22.58 11.60
CA GLY A 272 -6.84 21.53 10.61
C GLY A 272 -7.84 21.98 9.55
N GLN A 273 -8.31 23.24 9.59
CA GLN A 273 -9.27 23.84 8.68
C GLN A 273 -8.54 24.53 7.53
N PRO A 274 -8.60 24.02 6.30
CA PRO A 274 -8.08 24.74 5.16
C PRO A 274 -8.87 26.04 4.95
N MET A 275 -8.16 27.13 4.71
CA MET A 275 -8.70 28.44 4.45
C MET A 275 -8.23 28.96 3.10
N HIS A 276 -9.01 29.86 2.52
CA HIS A 276 -8.61 30.61 1.34
C HIS A 276 -8.78 32.12 1.56
N ALA A 277 -8.03 32.90 0.82
CA ALA A 277 -8.11 34.36 0.81
C ALA A 277 -8.28 34.83 -0.63
N PHE A 278 -9.38 35.52 -0.91
CA PHE A 278 -9.64 36.14 -2.21
C PHE A 278 -9.32 37.63 -2.17
N ASP A 279 -8.70 38.14 -3.20
CA ASP A 279 -8.63 39.58 -3.45
C ASP A 279 -10.01 40.06 -3.86
N TYR A 280 -10.61 40.92 -3.03
CA TYR A 280 -11.99 41.39 -3.20
C TYR A 280 -12.21 42.07 -4.55
N ARG A 281 -11.21 42.68 -5.17
CA ARG A 281 -11.30 43.32 -6.51
C ARG A 281 -11.80 42.35 -7.58
N TYR A 282 -11.59 41.05 -7.37
CA TYR A 282 -11.97 40.01 -8.32
C TYR A 282 -13.24 39.28 -7.96
N VAL A 283 -13.92 39.68 -6.87
CA VAL A 283 -15.25 39.19 -6.50
C VAL A 283 -16.29 40.13 -7.11
N SER A 284 -16.75 39.79 -8.30
CA SER A 284 -17.70 40.62 -9.05
C SER A 284 -19.01 40.81 -8.28
N SER A 285 -19.55 42.05 -8.29
CA SER A 285 -20.78 42.41 -7.60
C SER A 285 -20.78 42.23 -6.08
N GLY A 286 -19.63 41.96 -5.45
CA GLY A 286 -19.57 41.66 -4.01
C GLY A 286 -20.32 40.39 -3.64
N LYS A 287 -20.42 39.41 -4.54
CA LYS A 287 -21.15 38.16 -4.29
C LYS A 287 -20.30 36.92 -4.52
N ILE A 288 -20.35 36.00 -3.57
CA ILE A 288 -19.80 34.64 -3.70
C ILE A 288 -20.95 33.67 -3.82
N VAL A 289 -20.84 32.74 -4.79
CA VAL A 289 -21.80 31.67 -5.03
C VAL A 289 -21.09 30.32 -4.97
N VAL A 290 -21.44 29.48 -4.00
CA VAL A 290 -20.90 28.11 -3.86
C VAL A 290 -21.83 27.15 -4.58
N ARG A 291 -21.45 26.76 -5.80
CA ARG A 291 -22.28 25.97 -6.71
C ARG A 291 -21.55 24.82 -7.35
N GLU A 292 -22.29 23.93 -7.98
CA GLU A 292 -21.71 22.98 -8.90
C GLU A 292 -21.25 23.66 -10.19
N ALA A 293 -20.16 23.16 -10.76
CA ALA A 293 -19.67 23.61 -12.06
C ALA A 293 -20.62 23.17 -13.19
N GLU A 294 -20.61 23.91 -14.30
CA GLU A 294 -21.26 23.52 -15.53
C GLU A 294 -20.32 22.62 -16.38
N ASP A 295 -20.90 21.76 -17.21
CA ASP A 295 -20.11 20.92 -18.12
C ASP A 295 -19.33 21.78 -19.12
N GLY A 296 -18.00 21.61 -19.15
CA GLY A 296 -17.12 22.36 -20.01
C GLY A 296 -16.71 23.73 -19.47
N GLU A 297 -17.17 24.11 -18.27
CA GLU A 297 -16.66 25.28 -17.58
C GLU A 297 -15.15 25.15 -17.32
N THR A 298 -14.42 26.25 -17.34
CA THR A 298 -12.96 26.23 -17.16
C THR A 298 -12.52 27.17 -16.06
N LEU A 299 -11.48 26.75 -15.32
CA LEU A 299 -10.81 27.56 -14.31
C LEU A 299 -9.30 27.41 -14.46
N THR A 300 -8.58 28.51 -14.50
CA THR A 300 -7.12 28.48 -14.31
C THR A 300 -6.82 28.51 -12.83
N THR A 301 -6.18 27.47 -12.32
CA THR A 301 -5.82 27.34 -10.91
C THR A 301 -4.50 28.03 -10.60
N LEU A 302 -4.20 28.29 -9.30
CA LEU A 302 -3.00 28.98 -8.83
C LEU A 302 -1.66 28.38 -9.31
N ASP A 303 -1.66 27.14 -9.78
CA ASP A 303 -0.50 26.49 -10.41
C ASP A 303 -0.35 26.81 -11.91
N GLY A 304 -1.17 27.74 -12.44
CA GLY A 304 -1.15 28.18 -13.84
C GLY A 304 -1.79 27.21 -14.84
N ASN A 305 -2.38 26.12 -14.40
CA ASN A 305 -2.98 25.14 -15.26
C ASN A 305 -4.48 25.38 -15.50
N VAL A 306 -4.91 25.30 -16.75
CA VAL A 306 -6.33 25.36 -17.11
C VAL A 306 -7.00 24.02 -16.81
N ARG A 307 -8.05 24.04 -16.00
CA ARG A 307 -8.83 22.86 -15.62
C ARG A 307 -10.18 22.88 -16.35
N ASN A 308 -10.49 21.77 -17.02
CA ASN A 308 -11.82 21.56 -17.61
C ASN A 308 -12.71 20.91 -16.56
N LEU A 309 -13.76 21.62 -16.16
CA LEU A 309 -14.66 21.18 -15.11
C LEU A 309 -15.81 20.36 -15.68
N LYS A 310 -16.41 19.55 -14.85
CA LYS A 310 -17.61 18.75 -15.17
C LYS A 310 -18.71 19.04 -14.16
N ALA A 311 -19.94 18.82 -14.55
CA ALA A 311 -21.08 18.86 -13.65
C ALA A 311 -20.84 17.97 -12.41
N GLY A 312 -21.22 18.46 -11.23
CA GLY A 312 -20.98 17.81 -9.94
C GLY A 312 -19.66 18.18 -9.26
N MET A 313 -18.73 18.86 -9.93
CA MET A 313 -17.56 19.44 -9.28
C MET A 313 -17.96 20.74 -8.58
N LEU A 314 -17.54 20.91 -7.32
CA LEU A 314 -17.89 22.09 -6.54
C LEU A 314 -16.92 23.24 -6.82
N VAL A 315 -17.46 24.42 -7.11
CA VAL A 315 -16.70 25.65 -7.34
C VAL A 315 -17.15 26.76 -6.41
N ILE A 316 -16.21 27.63 -6.05
CA ILE A 316 -16.51 28.97 -5.54
C ILE A 316 -16.53 29.89 -6.74
N ALA A 317 -17.65 30.57 -6.95
CA ALA A 317 -17.86 31.46 -8.10
C ALA A 317 -18.23 32.86 -7.63
N ASP A 318 -18.00 33.86 -8.46
CA ASP A 318 -18.73 35.10 -8.41
C ASP A 318 -20.02 34.99 -9.26
N GLU A 319 -20.72 36.07 -9.52
CA GLU A 319 -21.95 36.04 -10.36
C GLU A 319 -21.70 35.56 -11.79
N ASN A 320 -20.46 35.63 -12.30
CA ASN A 320 -20.12 35.44 -13.71
C ASN A 320 -19.24 34.23 -14.01
N LYS A 321 -18.36 33.83 -13.07
CA LYS A 321 -17.33 32.87 -13.33
C LYS A 321 -16.82 32.16 -12.06
N PRO A 322 -16.22 30.97 -12.17
CA PRO A 322 -15.52 30.33 -11.05
C PRO A 322 -14.26 31.13 -10.69
N ILE A 323 -14.04 31.30 -9.39
CA ILE A 323 -12.87 31.97 -8.80
C ILE A 323 -12.06 31.03 -7.92
N GLY A 324 -12.54 29.80 -7.70
CA GLY A 324 -11.84 28.77 -6.98
C GLY A 324 -12.47 27.40 -7.17
N LEU A 325 -11.63 26.35 -7.14
CA LEU A 325 -12.08 24.96 -7.04
C LEU A 325 -12.21 24.61 -5.57
N ALA A 326 -13.44 24.47 -5.11
CA ALA A 326 -13.78 24.36 -3.68
C ALA A 326 -12.97 23.24 -3.00
N GLY A 327 -12.31 23.58 -1.89
CA GLY A 327 -11.54 22.63 -1.08
C GLY A 327 -10.31 22.00 -1.75
N ILE A 328 -9.93 22.45 -2.94
CA ILE A 328 -8.77 21.88 -3.67
C ILE A 328 -7.74 22.99 -3.95
N MET A 329 -8.10 24.03 -4.74
CA MET A 329 -7.15 25.07 -5.09
C MET A 329 -7.88 26.35 -5.55
N GLY A 330 -7.40 27.49 -5.13
CA GLY A 330 -7.90 28.80 -5.59
C GLY A 330 -7.67 29.04 -7.07
N GLY A 331 -8.41 29.97 -7.63
CA GLY A 331 -8.22 30.46 -8.99
C GLY A 331 -7.12 31.51 -9.08
N GLU A 332 -6.32 31.48 -10.15
CA GLU A 332 -5.34 32.51 -10.46
C GLU A 332 -6.01 33.89 -10.59
N ASN A 333 -7.26 33.90 -11.05
CA ASN A 333 -8.07 35.09 -11.28
C ASN A 333 -8.59 35.78 -10.01
N SER A 334 -8.25 35.28 -8.82
CA SER A 334 -8.65 35.85 -7.52
C SER A 334 -7.47 35.84 -6.52
N GLU A 335 -6.26 35.64 -6.99
CA GLU A 335 -5.03 35.55 -6.19
C GLU A 335 -4.70 36.85 -5.46
N ILE A 336 -4.16 36.71 -4.25
CA ILE A 336 -3.59 37.83 -3.47
C ILE A 336 -2.32 38.31 -4.13
N LYS A 337 -2.25 39.64 -4.41
CA LYS A 337 -1.11 40.29 -5.03
C LYS A 337 -0.51 41.35 -4.11
N ASP A 338 0.67 41.83 -4.44
CA ASP A 338 1.39 42.83 -3.63
C ASP A 338 0.59 44.16 -3.39
N ASP A 339 -0.34 44.48 -4.28
CA ASP A 339 -1.19 45.63 -4.25
C ASP A 339 -2.63 45.36 -3.74
N THR A 340 -2.89 44.16 -3.21
CA THR A 340 -4.19 43.80 -2.64
C THR A 340 -4.47 44.67 -1.42
N ALA A 341 -5.60 45.37 -1.45
CA ALA A 341 -6.03 46.28 -0.40
C ALA A 341 -7.23 45.79 0.42
N MET A 342 -8.03 44.86 -0.08
CA MET A 342 -9.17 44.27 0.60
C MET A 342 -9.22 42.78 0.32
N VAL A 343 -9.43 41.98 1.36
CA VAL A 343 -9.40 40.50 1.32
C VAL A 343 -10.67 39.92 1.88
N VAL A 344 -11.17 38.87 1.23
CA VAL A 344 -12.22 38.00 1.75
C VAL A 344 -11.58 36.70 2.21
N PHE A 345 -11.67 36.41 3.49
CA PHE A 345 -11.32 35.08 4.04
C PHE A 345 -12.48 34.10 3.88
N GLU A 346 -12.19 32.94 3.37
CA GLU A 346 -13.07 31.78 3.33
C GLU A 346 -12.62 30.75 4.36
N SER A 347 -13.57 30.27 5.17
CA SER A 347 -13.43 29.09 6.00
C SER A 347 -14.69 28.24 5.83
N ALA A 348 -14.61 27.18 5.07
CA ALA A 348 -15.78 26.41 4.67
C ALA A 348 -15.62 24.91 4.98
N ASN A 349 -16.75 24.20 5.07
CA ASN A 349 -16.77 22.76 5.22
C ASN A 349 -17.50 22.13 4.03
N PHE A 350 -16.78 21.35 3.24
CA PHE A 350 -17.27 20.71 2.03
C PHE A 350 -17.43 19.19 2.21
N ASP A 351 -18.31 18.57 1.40
CA ASP A 351 -18.46 17.13 1.36
C ASP A 351 -17.15 16.44 0.92
N GLY A 352 -16.56 15.67 1.80
CA GLY A 352 -15.27 15.03 1.57
C GLY A 352 -15.25 14.04 0.39
N THR A 353 -16.41 13.42 0.09
CA THR A 353 -16.54 12.50 -1.04
C THR A 353 -16.45 13.24 -2.36
N SER A 354 -17.17 14.36 -2.47
CA SER A 354 -17.14 15.24 -3.64
C SER A 354 -15.74 15.80 -3.89
N ILE A 355 -15.08 16.33 -2.83
CA ILE A 355 -13.71 16.84 -2.95
C ILE A 355 -12.73 15.75 -3.43
N ARG A 356 -12.81 14.57 -2.84
CA ARG A 356 -11.96 13.43 -3.26
C ARG A 356 -12.19 13.03 -4.71
N GLN A 357 -13.45 12.93 -5.14
CA GLN A 357 -13.79 12.55 -6.52
C GLN A 357 -13.29 13.60 -7.53
N THR A 358 -13.47 14.88 -7.21
CA THR A 358 -13.00 15.99 -8.04
C THR A 358 -11.46 16.00 -8.13
N ALA A 359 -10.77 15.84 -6.99
CA ALA A 359 -9.32 15.79 -6.93
C ALA A 359 -8.75 14.64 -7.78
N LEU A 360 -9.36 13.44 -7.68
CA LEU A 360 -8.98 12.28 -8.50
C LEU A 360 -9.24 12.50 -9.99
N ALA A 361 -10.41 13.04 -10.35
CA ALA A 361 -10.77 13.28 -11.74
C ALA A 361 -9.86 14.29 -12.45
N LEU A 362 -9.36 15.29 -11.69
CA LEU A 362 -8.44 16.31 -12.21
C LEU A 362 -6.96 15.95 -12.02
N GLY A 363 -6.64 14.81 -11.37
CA GLY A 363 -5.26 14.41 -11.04
C GLY A 363 -4.57 15.38 -10.07
N MET A 364 -5.33 16.03 -9.18
CA MET A 364 -4.84 17.02 -8.23
C MET A 364 -4.96 16.51 -6.80
N ARG A 365 -3.86 16.52 -6.07
CA ARG A 365 -3.87 16.29 -4.62
C ARG A 365 -3.13 17.43 -3.94
N THR A 366 -3.84 18.17 -3.11
CA THR A 366 -3.32 19.29 -2.32
C THR A 366 -3.45 18.98 -0.84
N GLU A 367 -2.76 19.76 0.02
CA GLU A 367 -2.91 19.67 1.48
C GLU A 367 -4.38 19.92 1.89
N ALA A 368 -5.04 20.90 1.26
CA ALA A 368 -6.44 21.21 1.51
C ALA A 368 -7.36 20.03 1.15
N SER A 369 -7.25 19.48 -0.08
CA SER A 369 -8.06 18.33 -0.49
C SER A 369 -7.81 17.10 0.37
N GLY A 370 -6.57 16.88 0.80
CA GLY A 370 -6.19 15.79 1.71
C GLY A 370 -6.86 15.90 3.09
N LYS A 371 -7.12 17.11 3.59
CA LYS A 371 -7.84 17.33 4.84
C LYS A 371 -9.37 17.22 4.63
N PHE A 372 -9.94 17.90 3.63
CA PHE A 372 -11.39 17.86 3.36
C PHE A 372 -11.92 16.46 3.10
N GLU A 373 -11.17 15.61 2.38
CA GLU A 373 -11.59 14.22 2.11
C GLU A 373 -11.77 13.38 3.39
N LYS A 374 -11.26 13.83 4.55
CA LYS A 374 -11.34 13.14 5.85
C LYS A 374 -12.55 13.54 6.68
N ARG A 375 -13.49 14.33 6.15
CA ARG A 375 -14.72 14.77 6.84
C ARG A 375 -14.41 15.65 8.06
N LEU A 376 -13.85 16.82 7.81
CA LEU A 376 -13.60 17.83 8.84
C LEU A 376 -14.89 18.24 9.56
N ASP A 377 -14.73 18.66 10.81
CA ASP A 377 -15.84 19.16 11.62
C ASP A 377 -16.35 20.53 11.09
N PRO A 378 -17.63 20.69 10.73
CA PRO A 378 -18.17 21.99 10.28
C PRO A 378 -18.17 23.05 11.39
N MET A 379 -18.07 22.64 12.66
CA MET A 379 -18.07 23.60 13.78
C MET A 379 -16.76 24.36 13.90
N ILE A 380 -15.67 23.85 13.29
CA ILE A 380 -14.34 24.48 13.34
C ILE A 380 -14.20 25.72 12.43
N THR A 381 -15.11 25.91 11.47
CA THR A 381 -15.01 26.98 10.45
C THR A 381 -14.99 28.37 11.07
N VAL A 382 -15.84 28.65 12.07
CA VAL A 382 -15.90 29.95 12.74
C VAL A 382 -14.66 30.21 13.59
N PRO A 383 -14.26 29.34 14.52
CA PRO A 383 -13.01 29.55 15.25
C PRO A 383 -11.80 29.77 14.35
N ALA A 384 -11.71 29.05 13.24
CA ALA A 384 -10.59 29.19 12.30
C ALA A 384 -10.56 30.56 11.62
N VAL A 385 -11.69 31.06 11.10
CA VAL A 385 -11.73 32.39 10.47
C VAL A 385 -11.53 33.52 11.49
N GLN A 386 -12.01 33.35 12.73
CA GLN A 386 -11.74 34.29 13.82
C GLN A 386 -10.24 34.35 14.16
N ARG A 387 -9.57 33.16 14.21
CA ARG A 387 -8.13 33.10 14.42
C ARG A 387 -7.34 33.82 13.31
N ALA A 388 -7.75 33.67 12.06
CA ALA A 388 -7.12 34.38 10.96
C ALA A 388 -7.27 35.91 11.12
N CYS A 389 -8.44 36.37 11.50
CA CYS A 389 -8.69 37.81 11.77
C CYS A 389 -7.89 38.32 12.99
N GLU A 390 -7.82 37.56 14.07
CA GLU A 390 -6.97 37.88 15.23
C GLU A 390 -5.49 38.01 14.82
N LEU A 391 -5.00 37.10 13.96
CA LEU A 391 -3.63 37.20 13.46
C LEU A 391 -3.44 38.45 12.58
N VAL A 392 -4.43 38.84 11.77
CA VAL A 392 -4.35 40.11 11.03
C VAL A 392 -4.19 41.28 11.97
N GLU A 393 -5.00 41.38 13.06
CA GLU A 393 -4.90 42.43 14.07
C GLU A 393 -3.57 42.39 14.80
N MET A 394 -3.11 41.19 15.23
CA MET A 394 -1.81 41.00 15.89
C MET A 394 -0.62 41.47 15.04
N LEU A 395 -0.71 41.24 13.73
CA LEU A 395 0.35 41.64 12.80
C LEU A 395 0.21 43.09 12.32
N GLY A 396 -0.90 43.73 12.61
CA GLY A 396 -1.21 45.09 12.14
C GLY A 396 -1.22 45.23 10.62
N CYS A 397 -1.62 44.15 9.93
CA CYS A 397 -1.52 44.09 8.46
C CYS A 397 -2.83 44.40 7.73
N GLY A 398 -3.86 44.79 8.44
CA GLY A 398 -5.16 45.22 7.88
C GLY A 398 -6.17 45.51 8.97
N ASP A 399 -7.31 46.07 8.58
CA ASP A 399 -8.42 46.45 9.45
C ASP A 399 -9.57 45.43 9.24
N VAL A 400 -9.85 44.63 10.28
CA VAL A 400 -10.91 43.60 10.22
C VAL A 400 -12.27 44.28 10.28
N LEU A 401 -13.16 44.05 9.27
CA LEU A 401 -14.52 44.53 9.23
C LEU A 401 -15.36 43.85 10.31
N ASN A 402 -16.40 44.57 10.78
CA ASN A 402 -17.37 44.01 11.70
C ASN A 402 -18.25 42.95 10.99
N GLY A 403 -18.88 42.08 11.76
CA GLY A 403 -19.78 41.04 11.27
C GLY A 403 -19.02 39.77 10.80
N THR A 404 -19.79 38.74 10.60
CA THR A 404 -19.32 37.40 10.08
C THR A 404 -20.46 36.85 9.25
N ILE A 405 -20.22 36.56 8.00
CA ILE A 405 -21.16 35.79 7.18
C ILE A 405 -20.97 34.30 7.54
N ASP A 406 -22.08 33.66 7.90
CA ASP A 406 -22.10 32.25 8.30
C ASP A 406 -23.34 31.57 7.74
N VAL A 407 -23.14 30.84 6.64
CA VAL A 407 -24.21 30.09 5.97
C VAL A 407 -24.12 28.64 6.43
N ILE A 408 -25.14 28.19 7.18
CA ILE A 408 -25.18 26.88 7.80
C ILE A 408 -26.21 26.00 7.08
N ASN A 409 -25.78 24.96 6.40
CA ASN A 409 -26.62 23.96 5.73
C ASN A 409 -26.71 22.64 6.50
N TYR A 410 -25.75 22.38 7.37
CA TYR A 410 -25.71 21.20 8.21
C TYR A 410 -25.08 21.50 9.58
N VAL A 411 -25.76 21.10 10.61
CA VAL A 411 -25.28 21.11 11.99
C VAL A 411 -25.15 19.66 12.45
N PRO A 412 -23.99 19.23 12.98
CA PRO A 412 -23.87 17.89 13.56
C PRO A 412 -24.94 17.67 14.65
N GLU A 413 -25.63 16.53 14.61
CA GLU A 413 -26.53 16.15 15.67
C GLU A 413 -25.75 15.92 16.96
N GLU A 414 -26.33 16.34 18.10
CA GLU A 414 -25.81 16.00 19.42
C GLU A 414 -25.88 14.50 19.61
N LYS A 415 -24.73 13.85 19.64
CA LYS A 415 -24.62 12.43 19.73
C LYS A 415 -24.21 11.99 21.12
N THR A 416 -24.96 11.03 21.66
CA THR A 416 -24.68 10.45 22.97
C THR A 416 -24.50 8.94 22.86
N LEU A 417 -23.63 8.40 23.71
CA LEU A 417 -23.42 6.96 23.85
C LEU A 417 -23.50 6.56 25.33
N PRO A 418 -24.02 5.37 25.67
CA PRO A 418 -23.96 4.89 27.05
C PRO A 418 -22.54 4.47 27.41
N LEU A 419 -22.08 4.84 28.60
CA LEU A 419 -20.89 4.28 29.21
C LEU A 419 -21.22 2.93 29.82
N GLU A 420 -20.68 1.85 29.29
CA GLU A 420 -20.98 0.48 29.70
C GLU A 420 -19.73 -0.25 30.27
N PRO A 421 -19.28 0.04 31.50
CA PRO A 421 -18.01 -0.42 32.04
C PRO A 421 -17.81 -1.93 32.00
N GLU A 422 -18.85 -2.68 32.31
CA GLU A 422 -18.79 -4.17 32.29
C GLU A 422 -18.56 -4.73 30.89
N LYS A 423 -19.19 -4.12 29.87
CA LYS A 423 -18.99 -4.54 28.47
C LYS A 423 -17.61 -4.16 27.95
N ILE A 424 -17.14 -2.96 28.31
CA ILE A 424 -15.80 -2.46 27.97
C ILE A 424 -14.75 -3.40 28.57
N ASN A 425 -14.83 -3.67 29.89
CA ASN A 425 -13.90 -4.56 30.56
C ASN A 425 -13.90 -5.97 29.98
N ARG A 426 -15.10 -6.50 29.62
CA ARG A 426 -15.21 -7.79 28.97
C ARG A 426 -14.53 -7.82 27.59
N LEU A 427 -14.67 -6.76 26.81
CA LEU A 427 -14.04 -6.64 25.49
C LEU A 427 -12.51 -6.55 25.60
N LEU A 428 -12.02 -5.72 26.52
CA LEU A 428 -10.59 -5.48 26.73
C LEU A 428 -9.90 -6.61 27.54
N GLY A 429 -10.66 -7.39 28.29
CA GLY A 429 -10.10 -8.37 29.23
C GLY A 429 -9.47 -7.73 30.48
N THR A 430 -10.03 -6.61 30.94
CA THR A 430 -9.53 -5.79 32.05
C THR A 430 -10.55 -5.69 33.18
N ASP A 431 -10.18 -4.99 34.28
CA ASP A 431 -11.05 -4.65 35.40
C ASP A 431 -10.85 -3.15 35.78
N ILE A 432 -11.03 -2.28 34.78
CA ILE A 432 -10.88 -0.83 34.93
C ILE A 432 -12.12 -0.28 35.62
N SER A 433 -11.91 0.59 36.63
CA SER A 433 -13.01 1.25 37.34
C SER A 433 -13.77 2.22 36.42
N LYS A 434 -15.07 2.45 36.72
CA LYS A 434 -15.86 3.46 35.99
C LYS A 434 -15.23 4.85 36.13
N GLU A 435 -14.71 5.19 37.31
CA GLU A 435 -14.07 6.46 37.62
C GLU A 435 -12.84 6.68 36.74
N ASP A 436 -12.03 5.64 36.53
CA ASP A 436 -10.86 5.75 35.66
C ASP A 436 -11.28 5.88 34.19
N MET A 437 -12.30 5.15 33.74
CA MET A 437 -12.83 5.28 32.37
C MET A 437 -13.30 6.71 32.10
N VAL A 438 -14.07 7.29 33.03
CA VAL A 438 -14.52 8.70 32.95
C VAL A 438 -13.33 9.65 32.91
N LYS A 439 -12.31 9.41 33.73
CA LYS A 439 -11.08 10.22 33.73
C LYS A 439 -10.33 10.14 32.41
N TYR A 440 -10.22 8.96 31.80
CA TYR A 440 -9.58 8.78 30.48
C TYR A 440 -10.33 9.52 29.39
N LEU A 441 -11.65 9.38 29.32
CA LEU A 441 -12.48 10.03 28.34
C LEU A 441 -12.44 11.56 28.49
N ASN A 442 -12.55 12.08 29.71
CA ASN A 442 -12.48 13.53 29.97
C ASN A 442 -11.11 14.13 29.59
N ARG A 443 -10.01 13.39 29.73
CA ARG A 443 -8.69 13.84 29.26
C ARG A 443 -8.61 14.01 27.75
N LEU A 444 -9.42 13.25 27.02
CA LEU A 444 -9.56 13.34 25.57
C LEU A 444 -10.61 14.35 25.14
N GLU A 445 -11.13 15.15 26.08
CA GLU A 445 -12.24 16.09 25.86
C GLU A 445 -13.51 15.41 25.34
N ILE A 446 -13.75 14.18 25.79
CA ILE A 446 -14.98 13.41 25.57
C ILE A 446 -15.75 13.44 26.90
N PRO A 447 -16.67 14.40 27.10
CA PRO A 447 -17.34 14.57 28.38
C PRO A 447 -18.25 13.40 28.73
N VAL A 448 -18.32 13.08 30.03
CA VAL A 448 -19.20 12.02 30.54
C VAL A 448 -20.07 12.60 31.65
N GLU A 449 -21.38 12.55 31.47
CA GLU A 449 -22.39 12.97 32.43
C GLU A 449 -23.16 11.76 32.98
N GLY A 450 -22.85 11.38 34.23
CA GLY A 450 -23.42 10.16 34.81
C GLY A 450 -22.99 8.87 34.11
N ASP A 451 -23.90 8.28 33.32
CA ASP A 451 -23.64 7.13 32.46
C ASP A 451 -23.72 7.47 30.97
N THR A 452 -23.75 8.75 30.63
CA THR A 452 -23.89 9.22 29.25
C THR A 452 -22.61 9.90 28.79
N ILE A 453 -22.08 9.45 27.68
CA ILE A 453 -20.93 10.05 26.99
C ILE A 453 -21.48 11.05 25.97
N LEU A 454 -21.03 12.29 26.05
CA LEU A 454 -21.33 13.33 25.06
C LEU A 454 -20.25 13.30 23.98
N VAL A 455 -20.63 12.86 22.78
CA VAL A 455 -19.66 12.72 21.68
C VAL A 455 -19.41 14.10 21.05
N PRO A 456 -18.18 14.62 21.12
CA PRO A 456 -17.87 15.92 20.54
C PRO A 456 -17.89 15.85 18.99
N SER A 457 -18.25 16.95 18.34
CA SER A 457 -18.39 17.03 16.87
C SER A 457 -17.10 16.72 16.13
N PHE A 458 -15.94 16.99 16.73
CA PHE A 458 -14.64 16.68 16.14
C PHE A 458 -14.26 15.18 16.19
N ARG A 459 -15.07 14.31 16.85
CA ARG A 459 -14.90 12.85 16.91
C ARG A 459 -16.05 12.13 16.17
N PRO A 460 -16.13 12.26 14.85
CA PRO A 460 -17.17 11.60 14.06
C PRO A 460 -17.06 10.08 14.04
N ASP A 461 -15.93 9.53 14.45
CA ASP A 461 -15.61 8.10 14.52
C ASP A 461 -16.29 7.38 15.69
N LEU A 462 -16.62 8.08 16.77
CA LEU A 462 -17.25 7.48 17.95
C LEU A 462 -18.73 7.18 17.70
N ASN A 463 -19.05 5.94 17.38
CA ASN A 463 -20.40 5.51 16.98
C ASN A 463 -20.96 4.40 17.85
N LEU A 464 -20.09 3.57 18.43
CA LEU A 464 -20.44 2.32 19.11
C LEU A 464 -19.68 2.20 20.43
N MET A 465 -20.16 1.31 21.31
CA MET A 465 -19.45 0.96 22.55
C MET A 465 -18.01 0.49 22.28
N ALA A 466 -17.79 -0.18 21.14
CA ALA A 466 -16.44 -0.65 20.78
C ALA A 466 -15.46 0.51 20.54
N ASP A 467 -15.93 1.64 19.97
CA ASP A 467 -15.11 2.83 19.77
C ASP A 467 -14.72 3.45 21.12
N ILE A 468 -15.67 3.46 22.07
CA ILE A 468 -15.38 3.90 23.46
C ILE A 468 -14.41 2.96 24.16
N ALA A 469 -14.54 1.64 23.93
CA ALA A 469 -13.59 0.67 24.48
C ALA A 469 -12.17 0.88 23.93
N GLU A 470 -12.03 1.28 22.67
CA GLU A 470 -10.73 1.66 22.10
C GLU A 470 -10.14 2.87 22.84
N GLU A 471 -10.92 3.93 23.03
CA GLU A 471 -10.47 5.13 23.76
C GLU A 471 -10.02 4.82 25.20
N VAL A 472 -10.78 3.98 25.88
CA VAL A 472 -10.42 3.51 27.23
C VAL A 472 -9.17 2.63 27.20
N GLY A 473 -9.11 1.68 26.26
CA GLY A 473 -8.01 0.73 26.14
C GLY A 473 -6.66 1.40 25.82
N ARG A 474 -6.65 2.36 24.89
CA ARG A 474 -5.43 3.10 24.54
C ARG A 474 -4.99 4.06 25.66
N SER A 475 -5.95 4.62 26.41
CA SER A 475 -5.66 5.48 27.55
C SER A 475 -5.19 4.70 28.79
N TYR A 476 -5.70 3.49 28.99
CA TYR A 476 -5.21 2.54 30.00
C TYR A 476 -3.79 2.09 29.67
N GLY A 477 -3.51 1.85 28.39
CA GLY A 477 -2.25 1.37 27.85
C GLY A 477 -2.34 -0.10 27.41
N TYR A 478 -2.18 -0.34 26.12
CA TYR A 478 -2.25 -1.71 25.58
C TYR A 478 -1.22 -2.67 26.19
N ASN A 479 -0.08 -2.15 26.63
CA ASN A 479 0.97 -2.93 27.28
C ASN A 479 0.58 -3.40 28.69
N GLU A 480 -0.40 -2.74 29.31
CA GLU A 480 -0.91 -3.07 30.65
C GLU A 480 -2.05 -4.12 30.59
N ILE A 481 -2.59 -4.38 29.41
CA ILE A 481 -3.65 -5.38 29.22
C ILE A 481 -3.06 -6.78 29.40
N PRO A 482 -3.58 -7.59 30.34
CA PRO A 482 -3.02 -8.91 30.64
C PRO A 482 -3.20 -9.87 29.48
N THR A 483 -2.14 -10.61 29.16
CA THR A 483 -2.22 -11.71 28.19
C THR A 483 -3.05 -12.87 28.73
N THR A 484 -4.05 -13.30 27.99
CA THR A 484 -4.90 -14.43 28.36
C THR A 484 -4.76 -15.58 27.36
N ALA A 485 -4.84 -16.83 27.84
CA ALA A 485 -4.90 -18.00 26.99
C ALA A 485 -6.31 -18.18 26.43
N PHE A 486 -6.40 -18.72 25.22
CA PHE A 486 -7.68 -19.07 24.63
C PHE A 486 -8.43 -20.12 25.50
N LYS A 487 -9.66 -19.83 25.85
CA LYS A 487 -10.58 -20.75 26.54
C LYS A 487 -11.58 -21.29 25.51
N THR A 488 -11.13 -22.20 24.67
CA THR A 488 -11.99 -22.84 23.67
C THR A 488 -11.96 -24.34 23.78
N SER A 489 -13.09 -24.98 23.52
CA SER A 489 -13.23 -26.44 23.35
C SER A 489 -12.90 -26.86 21.89
N THR A 490 -12.76 -25.93 21.00
CA THR A 490 -12.48 -26.19 19.59
C THR A 490 -11.00 -26.41 19.37
N GLN A 491 -10.62 -27.61 18.93
CA GLN A 491 -9.25 -27.91 18.55
C GLN A 491 -8.91 -27.26 17.21
N GLY A 492 -7.81 -26.53 17.13
CA GLY A 492 -7.28 -26.02 15.86
C GLY A 492 -6.81 -27.14 14.95
N GLY A 493 -6.80 -26.89 13.65
CA GLY A 493 -6.29 -27.86 12.67
C GLY A 493 -6.60 -27.47 11.24
N TYR A 494 -6.05 -28.21 10.31
CA TYR A 494 -6.32 -28.04 8.88
C TYR A 494 -7.74 -28.50 8.52
N SER A 495 -8.41 -27.78 7.64
CA SER A 495 -9.65 -28.24 7.00
C SER A 495 -9.37 -29.51 6.16
N PRO A 496 -10.41 -30.27 5.80
CA PRO A 496 -10.21 -31.46 4.94
C PRO A 496 -9.47 -31.16 3.65
N VAL A 497 -9.78 -30.03 2.98
CA VAL A 497 -9.09 -29.60 1.75
C VAL A 497 -7.62 -29.32 2.04
N MET A 498 -7.30 -28.55 3.09
CA MET A 498 -5.91 -28.24 3.46
C MET A 498 -5.10 -29.51 3.82
N LYS A 499 -5.75 -30.49 4.44
CA LYS A 499 -5.10 -31.79 4.73
C LYS A 499 -4.74 -32.51 3.44
N LEU A 500 -5.63 -32.48 2.44
CA LEU A 500 -5.36 -33.11 1.15
C LEU A 500 -4.25 -32.37 0.38
N GLU A 501 -4.27 -31.04 0.38
CA GLU A 501 -3.21 -30.20 -0.21
C GLU A 501 -1.85 -30.49 0.41
N ALA A 502 -1.78 -30.50 1.75
CA ALA A 502 -0.54 -30.82 2.47
C ALA A 502 -0.04 -32.23 2.15
N LYS A 503 -0.97 -33.19 2.01
CA LYS A 503 -0.63 -34.57 1.63
C LYS A 503 -0.13 -34.65 0.20
N ALA A 504 -0.77 -33.96 -0.75
CA ALA A 504 -0.31 -33.89 -2.15
C ALA A 504 1.12 -33.31 -2.23
N GLY A 505 1.36 -32.18 -1.55
CA GLY A 505 2.70 -31.58 -1.48
C GLY A 505 3.74 -32.50 -0.86
N THR A 506 3.37 -33.27 0.18
CA THR A 506 4.27 -34.27 0.78
C THR A 506 4.62 -35.37 -0.19
N LEU A 507 3.65 -35.88 -0.96
CA LEU A 507 3.86 -36.90 -2.00
C LEU A 507 4.78 -36.38 -3.12
N CYS A 508 4.51 -35.15 -3.59
CA CYS A 508 5.37 -34.51 -4.60
C CYS A 508 6.82 -34.38 -4.12
N ARG A 509 7.03 -33.84 -2.91
CA ARG A 509 8.40 -33.72 -2.33
C ARG A 509 9.08 -35.05 -2.14
N ALA A 510 8.35 -36.11 -1.73
CA ALA A 510 8.90 -37.44 -1.59
C ALA A 510 9.41 -38.03 -2.92
N MET A 511 8.91 -37.56 -4.06
CA MET A 511 9.36 -37.94 -5.41
C MET A 511 10.39 -36.96 -5.99
N GLY A 512 10.90 -36.01 -5.18
CA GLY A 512 11.95 -35.07 -5.58
C GLY A 512 11.48 -33.80 -6.23
N TYR A 513 10.17 -33.47 -6.17
CA TYR A 513 9.65 -32.20 -6.66
C TYR A 513 9.91 -31.08 -5.67
N SER A 514 10.27 -29.91 -6.18
CA SER A 514 10.30 -28.66 -5.42
C SER A 514 9.00 -27.88 -5.65
N GLU A 515 8.46 -27.32 -4.56
CA GLU A 515 7.28 -26.46 -4.64
C GLU A 515 7.63 -25.09 -5.23
N ILE A 516 6.78 -24.61 -6.12
CA ILE A 516 6.86 -23.25 -6.66
C ILE A 516 5.54 -22.52 -6.43
N ILE A 517 5.62 -21.19 -6.40
CA ILE A 517 4.47 -20.28 -6.37
C ILE A 517 4.70 -19.26 -7.49
N THR A 518 3.78 -19.23 -8.44
CA THR A 518 3.84 -18.32 -9.59
C THR A 518 2.73 -17.28 -9.53
N TYR A 519 2.91 -16.17 -10.23
CA TYR A 519 1.88 -15.13 -10.32
C TYR A 519 0.63 -15.63 -11.04
N SER A 520 -0.53 -15.24 -10.54
CA SER A 520 -1.82 -15.46 -11.20
C SER A 520 -2.06 -14.50 -12.36
N PHE A 521 -1.32 -13.39 -12.40
CA PHE A 521 -1.36 -12.40 -13.47
C PHE A 521 -0.34 -12.75 -14.53
N VAL A 522 -0.79 -12.78 -15.80
CA VAL A 522 0.05 -13.16 -16.94
C VAL A 522 -0.20 -12.24 -18.13
N SER A 523 0.69 -12.30 -19.10
CA SER A 523 0.50 -11.63 -20.38
C SER A 523 -0.50 -12.38 -21.27
N PRO A 524 -1.34 -11.69 -22.07
CA PRO A 524 -2.14 -12.33 -23.10
C PRO A 524 -1.33 -13.16 -24.13
N THR A 525 -0.05 -12.84 -24.30
CA THR A 525 0.86 -13.54 -25.22
C THR A 525 1.16 -14.98 -24.82
N VAL A 526 0.95 -15.36 -23.54
CA VAL A 526 1.19 -16.73 -23.07
C VAL A 526 0.37 -17.77 -23.84
N PHE A 527 -0.82 -17.41 -24.32
CA PHE A 527 -1.66 -18.30 -25.10
C PHE A 527 -1.03 -18.65 -26.46
N ASP A 528 -0.37 -17.66 -27.10
CA ASP A 528 0.35 -17.89 -28.35
C ASP A 528 1.62 -18.71 -28.10
N GLN A 529 2.33 -18.44 -27.00
CA GLN A 529 3.53 -19.20 -26.63
C GLN A 529 3.26 -20.68 -26.44
N ILE A 530 2.13 -21.06 -25.83
CA ILE A 530 1.70 -22.45 -25.71
C ILE A 530 0.88 -22.93 -26.90
N ARG A 531 0.78 -22.13 -27.97
CA ARG A 531 0.15 -22.47 -29.27
C ARG A 531 -1.35 -22.72 -29.21
N LEU A 532 -2.08 -22.14 -28.26
CA LEU A 532 -3.53 -22.23 -28.20
C LEU A 532 -4.18 -21.62 -29.47
N PRO A 533 -5.19 -22.24 -30.07
CA PRO A 533 -5.96 -21.69 -31.19
C PRO A 533 -6.57 -20.32 -30.80
N ALA A 534 -6.77 -19.46 -31.80
CA ALA A 534 -7.34 -18.12 -31.55
C ALA A 534 -8.76 -18.16 -30.98
N ASP A 535 -9.52 -19.20 -31.32
CA ASP A 535 -10.90 -19.46 -30.89
C ASP A 535 -10.99 -20.29 -29.58
N SER A 536 -9.87 -20.62 -28.97
CA SER A 536 -9.87 -21.40 -27.72
C SER A 536 -10.61 -20.66 -26.61
N PRO A 537 -11.53 -21.31 -25.89
CA PRO A 537 -12.25 -20.71 -24.78
C PRO A 537 -11.33 -20.30 -23.62
N LEU A 538 -10.14 -20.90 -23.50
CA LEU A 538 -9.14 -20.52 -22.50
C LEU A 538 -8.54 -19.13 -22.74
N ARG A 539 -8.72 -18.53 -23.93
CA ARG A 539 -8.32 -17.14 -24.20
C ARG A 539 -9.30 -16.11 -23.65
N ASN A 540 -10.49 -16.54 -23.22
CA ASN A 540 -11.43 -15.67 -22.52
C ASN A 540 -10.97 -15.49 -21.05
N ALA A 541 -10.05 -14.58 -20.82
CA ALA A 541 -9.47 -14.30 -19.52
C ALA A 541 -10.00 -12.98 -18.94
N LEU A 542 -10.08 -12.90 -17.62
CA LEU A 542 -10.39 -11.64 -16.93
C LEU A 542 -9.24 -10.64 -17.12
N ARG A 543 -9.57 -9.43 -17.55
CA ARG A 543 -8.62 -8.32 -17.64
C ARG A 543 -8.52 -7.56 -16.33
N ILE A 544 -7.30 -7.22 -15.94
CA ILE A 544 -7.03 -6.35 -14.80
C ILE A 544 -7.32 -4.90 -15.23
N GLN A 545 -8.09 -4.18 -14.45
CA GLN A 545 -8.49 -2.81 -14.77
C GLN A 545 -7.28 -1.85 -14.80
N ASN A 546 -6.37 -1.97 -13.81
CA ASN A 546 -5.18 -1.14 -13.69
C ASN A 546 -3.95 -2.04 -13.57
N PRO A 547 -3.48 -2.72 -14.65
CA PRO A 547 -2.34 -3.62 -14.58
C PRO A 547 -1.04 -2.82 -14.40
N LEU A 548 -0.06 -3.45 -13.78
CA LEU A 548 1.30 -2.88 -13.67
C LEU A 548 1.99 -2.78 -15.04
N GLY A 549 1.67 -3.70 -15.95
CA GLY A 549 2.17 -3.76 -17.32
C GLY A 549 1.37 -4.76 -18.15
N GLU A 550 1.60 -4.81 -19.46
CA GLU A 550 0.94 -5.77 -20.35
C GLU A 550 1.29 -7.24 -20.02
N ASP A 551 2.47 -7.47 -19.46
CA ASP A 551 2.95 -8.76 -19.00
C ASP A 551 2.18 -9.33 -17.80
N THR A 552 1.37 -8.51 -17.10
CA THR A 552 0.55 -8.89 -15.95
C THR A 552 -0.91 -8.42 -16.10
N SER A 553 -1.41 -8.33 -17.34
CA SER A 553 -2.68 -7.64 -17.64
C SER A 553 -3.92 -8.52 -17.57
N ILE A 554 -3.77 -9.86 -17.49
CA ILE A 554 -4.89 -10.81 -17.39
C ILE A 554 -4.69 -11.82 -16.27
N MET A 555 -5.80 -12.38 -15.77
CA MET A 555 -5.79 -13.55 -14.87
C MET A 555 -5.60 -14.82 -15.68
N ARG A 556 -4.71 -15.74 -15.25
CA ARG A 556 -4.46 -17.01 -15.94
C ARG A 556 -5.69 -17.92 -15.94
N THR A 557 -6.02 -18.47 -17.11
CA THR A 557 -7.07 -19.50 -17.29
C THR A 557 -6.48 -20.91 -17.39
N ILE A 558 -5.15 -21.03 -17.48
CA ILE A 558 -4.36 -22.24 -17.57
C ILE A 558 -3.02 -22.01 -16.87
N ALA A 559 -2.48 -22.98 -16.19
CA ALA A 559 -1.25 -22.84 -15.40
C ALA A 559 0.04 -23.30 -16.11
N LEU A 560 -0.08 -24.02 -17.23
CA LEU A 560 1.07 -24.49 -18.02
C LEU A 560 2.06 -23.37 -18.39
N PRO A 561 1.64 -22.16 -18.82
CA PRO A 561 2.56 -21.08 -19.13
C PRO A 561 3.46 -20.71 -17.96
N SER A 562 2.88 -20.58 -16.78
CA SER A 562 3.61 -20.21 -15.55
C SER A 562 4.64 -21.28 -15.17
N MET A 563 4.30 -22.57 -15.31
CA MET A 563 5.23 -23.68 -15.10
C MET A 563 6.37 -23.63 -16.10
N LEU A 564 6.08 -23.42 -17.39
CA LEU A 564 7.09 -23.34 -18.45
C LEU A 564 8.05 -22.17 -18.25
N GLU A 565 7.57 -21.05 -17.76
CA GLU A 565 8.43 -19.91 -17.43
C GLU A 565 9.48 -20.26 -16.38
N ILE A 566 9.09 -20.96 -15.30
CA ILE A 566 10.03 -21.37 -14.25
C ILE A 566 11.00 -22.47 -14.74
N LEU A 567 10.50 -23.43 -15.54
CA LEU A 567 11.35 -24.43 -16.18
C LEU A 567 12.35 -23.79 -17.14
N SER A 568 11.92 -22.80 -17.93
CA SER A 568 12.78 -22.00 -18.81
C SER A 568 13.89 -21.29 -18.04
N ARG A 569 13.54 -20.62 -16.94
CA ARG A 569 14.50 -19.94 -16.08
C ARG A 569 15.55 -20.93 -15.54
N ASN A 570 15.11 -22.10 -15.06
CA ASN A 570 16.04 -23.14 -14.59
C ASN A 570 16.93 -23.67 -15.72
N ASN A 571 16.38 -23.86 -16.93
CA ASN A 571 17.16 -24.28 -18.10
C ASN A 571 18.23 -23.24 -18.48
N ALA A 572 17.88 -21.95 -18.43
CA ALA A 572 18.81 -20.84 -18.67
C ALA A 572 19.93 -20.77 -17.62
N TYR A 573 19.67 -21.18 -16.38
CA TYR A 573 20.71 -21.37 -15.34
C TYR A 573 21.48 -22.68 -15.46
N HIS A 574 21.29 -23.45 -16.54
CA HIS A 574 21.94 -24.72 -16.81
C HIS A 574 21.74 -25.82 -15.75
N ASN A 575 20.60 -25.77 -15.05
CA ASN A 575 20.18 -26.87 -14.20
C ASN A 575 19.86 -28.09 -15.09
N LYS A 576 20.58 -29.21 -14.92
CA LYS A 576 20.52 -30.38 -15.80
C LYS A 576 19.25 -31.22 -15.64
N ALA A 577 18.66 -31.19 -14.47
CA ALA A 577 17.42 -31.89 -14.14
C ALA A 577 16.60 -31.10 -13.14
N VAL A 578 15.30 -30.99 -13.38
CA VAL A 578 14.38 -30.18 -12.58
C VAL A 578 13.05 -30.91 -12.46
N LYS A 579 12.49 -30.94 -11.24
CA LYS A 579 11.13 -31.38 -10.92
C LYS A 579 10.44 -30.33 -10.09
N LEU A 580 9.37 -29.74 -10.60
CA LEU A 580 8.61 -28.67 -9.95
C LEU A 580 7.15 -29.02 -9.85
N TYR A 581 6.52 -28.66 -8.74
CA TYR A 581 5.07 -28.71 -8.60
C TYR A 581 4.48 -27.42 -8.06
N GLU A 582 3.24 -27.15 -8.43
CA GLU A 582 2.43 -26.03 -7.92
C GLU A 582 1.00 -26.49 -7.67
N LEU A 583 0.42 -26.08 -6.54
CA LEU A 583 -1.02 -26.08 -6.35
C LEU A 583 -1.56 -24.69 -6.75
N ALA A 584 -1.81 -24.54 -8.03
CA ALA A 584 -2.10 -23.27 -8.70
C ALA A 584 -3.60 -23.01 -8.81
N LYS A 585 -4.07 -21.80 -8.53
CA LYS A 585 -5.42 -21.38 -8.96
C LYS A 585 -5.40 -20.89 -10.41
N ILE A 586 -6.46 -21.21 -11.14
CA ILE A 586 -6.80 -20.60 -12.42
C ILE A 586 -8.15 -19.91 -12.30
N TYR A 587 -8.47 -19.02 -13.24
CA TYR A 587 -9.64 -18.13 -13.13
C TYR A 587 -10.46 -18.23 -14.41
N LEU A 588 -11.60 -18.91 -14.34
CA LEU A 588 -12.46 -19.20 -15.49
C LEU A 588 -13.70 -18.30 -15.46
N PRO A 589 -13.82 -17.31 -16.37
CA PRO A 589 -14.99 -16.44 -16.42
C PRO A 589 -16.28 -17.23 -16.63
N VAL A 590 -17.32 -16.91 -15.87
CA VAL A 590 -18.66 -17.51 -16.00
C VAL A 590 -19.61 -16.48 -16.57
N ALA A 591 -20.29 -16.85 -17.65
CA ALA A 591 -21.24 -15.95 -18.31
C ALA A 591 -22.37 -15.53 -17.34
N GLY A 592 -22.58 -14.21 -17.23
CA GLY A 592 -23.61 -13.63 -16.38
C GLY A 592 -23.29 -13.59 -14.88
N GLN A 593 -22.07 -13.99 -14.46
CA GLN A 593 -21.62 -13.87 -13.09
C GLN A 593 -20.51 -12.81 -12.97
N PRO A 594 -20.47 -12.03 -11.88
CA PRO A 594 -19.44 -11.00 -11.67
C PRO A 594 -18.08 -11.60 -11.25
N LEU A 595 -18.06 -12.83 -10.72
CA LEU A 595 -16.86 -13.52 -10.26
C LEU A 595 -16.61 -14.79 -11.10
N PRO A 596 -15.34 -15.16 -11.35
CA PRO A 596 -14.97 -16.38 -12.04
C PRO A 596 -15.12 -17.61 -11.16
N GLU A 597 -15.09 -18.80 -11.74
CA GLU A 597 -14.71 -20.02 -11.04
C GLU A 597 -13.19 -20.04 -10.82
N GLU A 598 -12.77 -20.51 -9.65
CA GLU A 598 -11.37 -20.54 -9.23
C GLU A 598 -10.90 -21.97 -8.89
N PRO A 599 -10.91 -22.90 -9.84
CA PRO A 599 -10.45 -24.25 -9.56
C PRO A 599 -8.96 -24.26 -9.23
N LYS A 600 -8.59 -25.14 -8.29
CA LYS A 600 -7.20 -25.39 -7.93
C LYS A 600 -6.65 -26.52 -8.79
N MET A 601 -5.49 -26.31 -9.39
CA MET A 601 -4.80 -27.24 -10.26
C MET A 601 -3.54 -27.78 -9.56
N LEU A 602 -3.31 -29.08 -9.61
CA LEU A 602 -1.99 -29.67 -9.35
C LEU A 602 -1.23 -29.68 -10.66
N VAL A 603 -0.19 -28.87 -10.73
CA VAL A 603 0.66 -28.74 -11.90
C VAL A 603 2.02 -29.35 -11.61
N LEU A 604 2.45 -30.26 -12.45
CA LEU A 604 3.79 -30.87 -12.40
C LEU A 604 4.57 -30.47 -13.65
N GLY A 605 5.85 -30.20 -13.49
CA GLY A 605 6.75 -29.91 -14.60
C GLY A 605 8.13 -30.52 -14.35
N THR A 606 8.67 -31.22 -15.36
CA THR A 606 9.95 -31.91 -15.22
C THR A 606 10.72 -31.93 -16.51
N TYR A 607 12.03 -31.90 -16.42
CA TYR A 607 13.00 -32.22 -17.46
C TYR A 607 14.27 -32.79 -16.90
N GLY A 608 15.08 -33.46 -17.74
CA GLY A 608 16.39 -33.97 -17.42
C GLY A 608 16.60 -35.44 -17.79
N ALA A 609 17.80 -35.97 -17.58
CA ALA A 609 18.13 -37.33 -17.91
C ALA A 609 17.27 -38.34 -17.13
N GLY A 610 16.62 -39.24 -17.85
CA GLY A 610 15.73 -40.26 -17.29
C GLY A 610 14.27 -39.86 -17.20
N GLU A 611 13.92 -38.54 -17.43
CA GLU A 611 12.54 -38.11 -17.47
C GLU A 611 11.90 -38.50 -18.81
N THR A 612 10.73 -39.06 -18.72
CA THR A 612 9.93 -39.54 -19.88
C THR A 612 8.45 -39.36 -19.61
N PHE A 613 7.63 -39.59 -20.61
CA PHE A 613 6.17 -39.66 -20.45
C PHE A 613 5.76 -40.68 -19.37
N PHE A 614 6.47 -41.84 -19.31
CA PHE A 614 6.14 -42.91 -18.36
C PHE A 614 6.63 -42.65 -16.94
N THR A 615 7.72 -41.90 -16.75
CA THR A 615 8.15 -41.49 -15.42
C THR A 615 7.14 -40.54 -14.82
N LEU A 616 6.73 -39.49 -15.54
CA LEU A 616 5.67 -38.54 -15.09
C LEU A 616 4.34 -39.28 -14.84
N LYS A 617 3.96 -40.23 -15.70
CA LYS A 617 2.77 -41.05 -15.50
C LYS A 617 2.81 -41.84 -14.21
N GLY A 618 3.92 -42.52 -13.95
CA GLY A 618 4.11 -43.31 -12.72
C GLY A 618 4.08 -42.45 -11.45
N GLU A 619 4.63 -41.24 -11.50
CA GLU A 619 4.57 -40.26 -10.41
C GLU A 619 3.14 -39.76 -10.16
N LEU A 620 2.37 -39.48 -11.20
CA LEU A 620 0.95 -39.16 -11.04
C LEU A 620 0.14 -40.33 -10.44
N GLU A 621 0.39 -41.55 -10.87
CA GLU A 621 -0.24 -42.76 -10.32
C GLU A 621 0.11 -42.93 -8.83
N ALA A 622 1.35 -42.68 -8.46
CA ALA A 622 1.77 -42.70 -7.06
C ALA A 622 1.08 -41.63 -6.23
N ILE A 623 0.97 -40.40 -6.77
CA ILE A 623 0.20 -39.30 -6.12
C ILE A 623 -1.27 -39.71 -5.94
N PHE A 624 -1.94 -40.17 -6.98
CA PHE A 624 -3.34 -40.56 -6.94
C PHE A 624 -3.58 -41.69 -5.94
N THR A 625 -2.72 -42.71 -5.93
CA THR A 625 -2.75 -43.78 -4.95
C THR A 625 -2.54 -43.26 -3.52
N GLY A 626 -1.54 -42.41 -3.32
CA GLY A 626 -1.28 -41.74 -2.05
C GLY A 626 -2.43 -40.87 -1.55
N LEU A 627 -3.14 -40.22 -2.46
CA LEU A 627 -4.34 -39.42 -2.17
C LEU A 627 -5.61 -40.30 -2.02
N ARG A 628 -5.51 -41.60 -2.23
CA ARG A 628 -6.61 -42.57 -2.16
C ARG A 628 -7.70 -42.30 -3.19
N LEU A 629 -7.30 -42.14 -4.43
CA LEU A 629 -8.18 -42.07 -5.58
C LEU A 629 -8.28 -43.44 -6.26
N LYS A 630 -9.31 -43.62 -7.06
CA LYS A 630 -9.40 -44.80 -7.96
C LYS A 630 -8.29 -44.76 -9.01
N LYS A 631 -8.00 -45.93 -9.65
CA LYS A 631 -7.03 -46.06 -10.74
C LYS A 631 -7.40 -45.05 -11.86
N ALA A 632 -6.43 -44.25 -12.28
CA ALA A 632 -6.62 -43.31 -13.38
C ALA A 632 -6.59 -44.06 -14.74
N GLU A 633 -7.36 -43.52 -15.68
CA GLU A 633 -7.38 -43.93 -17.06
C GLU A 633 -6.67 -42.88 -17.92
N TYR A 634 -5.94 -43.33 -18.91
CA TYR A 634 -5.15 -42.46 -19.80
C TYR A 634 -5.60 -42.68 -21.26
N THR A 635 -6.15 -41.65 -21.85
CA THR A 635 -6.58 -41.67 -23.25
C THR A 635 -5.67 -40.82 -24.10
N ALA A 636 -5.08 -41.37 -25.14
CA ALA A 636 -4.18 -40.65 -26.04
C ALA A 636 -4.88 -39.45 -26.69
N VAL A 637 -4.23 -38.28 -26.68
CA VAL A 637 -4.68 -37.02 -27.27
C VAL A 637 -3.67 -36.60 -28.34
N LYS A 638 -4.16 -36.38 -29.59
CA LYS A 638 -3.30 -36.01 -30.72
C LYS A 638 -3.46 -34.56 -31.18
N ASP A 639 -4.49 -33.90 -30.74
CA ASP A 639 -4.94 -32.56 -31.17
C ASP A 639 -4.72 -31.45 -30.17
N ASN A 640 -4.09 -31.72 -29.01
CA ASN A 640 -3.70 -30.69 -28.10
C ASN A 640 -2.46 -29.96 -28.62
N PRO A 641 -2.54 -28.64 -28.96
CA PRO A 641 -1.45 -27.94 -29.62
C PRO A 641 -0.25 -27.66 -28.72
N SER A 642 -0.48 -27.68 -27.41
CA SER A 642 0.57 -27.42 -26.40
C SER A 642 1.41 -28.63 -26.07
N TYR A 643 0.96 -29.83 -26.46
CA TYR A 643 1.63 -31.11 -26.18
C TYR A 643 2.01 -31.86 -27.44
N HIS A 644 2.98 -32.75 -27.30
CA HIS A 644 3.46 -33.59 -28.40
C HIS A 644 2.38 -34.63 -28.81
N PRO A 645 1.93 -34.72 -30.07
CA PRO A 645 0.78 -35.54 -30.48
C PRO A 645 0.95 -37.06 -30.29
N GLY A 646 2.19 -37.51 -30.14
CA GLY A 646 2.52 -38.94 -29.83
C GLY A 646 2.79 -39.23 -28.37
N ARG A 647 2.79 -38.18 -27.50
CA ARG A 647 3.16 -38.32 -26.08
C ARG A 647 2.29 -37.40 -25.22
N CYS A 648 0.97 -37.43 -25.46
CA CYS A 648 -0.01 -36.68 -24.69
C CYS A 648 -1.18 -37.57 -24.32
N ALA A 649 -1.67 -37.47 -23.11
CA ALA A 649 -2.83 -38.21 -22.66
C ALA A 649 -3.76 -37.34 -21.82
N LYS A 650 -5.06 -37.48 -22.05
CA LYS A 650 -6.11 -37.06 -21.14
C LYS A 650 -6.14 -38.02 -19.97
N VAL A 651 -6.27 -37.50 -18.78
CA VAL A 651 -6.36 -38.23 -17.52
C VAL A 651 -7.79 -38.19 -17.01
N SER A 652 -8.37 -39.37 -16.78
CA SER A 652 -9.72 -39.53 -16.24
C SER A 652 -9.70 -40.43 -15.02
N ILE A 653 -10.59 -40.22 -14.08
CA ILE A 653 -10.81 -41.07 -12.89
C ILE A 653 -12.29 -41.31 -12.78
N ASP A 654 -12.71 -42.58 -12.75
CA ASP A 654 -14.12 -42.98 -12.67
C ASP A 654 -15.00 -42.33 -13.77
N GLY A 655 -14.44 -42.23 -14.98
CA GLY A 655 -15.09 -41.62 -16.14
C GLY A 655 -15.15 -40.09 -16.15
N VAL A 656 -14.60 -39.40 -15.14
CA VAL A 656 -14.53 -37.94 -15.05
C VAL A 656 -13.16 -37.45 -15.50
N ASP A 657 -13.12 -36.54 -16.46
CA ASP A 657 -11.89 -35.92 -16.91
C ASP A 657 -11.32 -35.01 -15.83
N VAL A 658 -10.10 -35.30 -15.35
CA VAL A 658 -9.42 -34.55 -14.30
C VAL A 658 -8.22 -33.76 -14.81
N GLY A 659 -7.77 -33.98 -16.06
CA GLY A 659 -6.68 -33.18 -16.59
C GLY A 659 -5.98 -33.77 -17.79
N VAL A 660 -4.80 -33.24 -18.07
CA VAL A 660 -3.92 -33.62 -19.18
C VAL A 660 -2.48 -33.77 -18.71
N MET A 661 -1.75 -34.72 -19.30
CA MET A 661 -0.32 -34.88 -19.09
C MET A 661 0.38 -35.25 -20.40
N GLY A 662 1.66 -34.93 -20.50
CA GLY A 662 2.46 -35.33 -21.66
C GLY A 662 3.78 -34.58 -21.79
N GLN A 663 4.48 -34.88 -22.89
CA GLN A 663 5.59 -34.07 -23.34
C GLN A 663 5.04 -32.74 -23.90
N VAL A 664 5.57 -31.62 -23.43
CA VAL A 664 5.27 -30.32 -24.02
C VAL A 664 5.70 -30.33 -25.49
N HIS A 665 4.89 -29.71 -26.36
CA HIS A 665 5.20 -29.65 -27.77
C HIS A 665 6.54 -28.95 -28.01
N PRO A 666 7.50 -29.49 -28.79
CA PRO A 666 8.82 -28.89 -28.98
C PRO A 666 8.78 -27.42 -29.42
N LEU A 667 7.83 -27.04 -30.27
CA LEU A 667 7.65 -25.62 -30.65
C LEU A 667 7.14 -24.75 -29.48
N ALA A 668 6.31 -25.28 -28.58
CA ALA A 668 5.91 -24.55 -27.39
C ALA A 668 7.09 -24.40 -26.42
N ALA A 669 7.87 -25.45 -26.18
CA ALA A 669 9.10 -25.39 -25.38
C ALA A 669 10.10 -24.38 -25.98
N ALA A 670 10.28 -24.39 -27.31
CA ALA A 670 11.15 -23.43 -28.00
C ALA A 670 10.70 -21.96 -27.83
N ASN A 671 9.39 -21.68 -27.76
CA ASN A 671 8.86 -20.33 -27.49
C ASN A 671 9.26 -19.81 -26.09
N TYR A 672 9.58 -20.71 -25.16
CA TYR A 672 10.13 -20.40 -23.82
C TYR A 672 11.67 -20.51 -23.77
N GLY A 673 12.34 -20.74 -24.89
CA GLY A 673 13.79 -20.94 -24.95
C GLY A 673 14.28 -22.23 -24.31
N ILE A 674 13.42 -23.25 -24.18
CA ILE A 674 13.80 -24.56 -23.64
C ILE A 674 14.20 -25.48 -24.80
N ASP A 675 15.40 -26.01 -24.74
CA ASP A 675 16.04 -26.85 -25.78
C ASP A 675 16.05 -28.34 -25.45
N THR A 676 15.41 -28.71 -24.35
CA THR A 676 15.31 -30.11 -23.89
C THR A 676 13.87 -30.61 -23.85
N ASP A 677 13.69 -31.95 -23.80
CA ASP A 677 12.35 -32.52 -23.64
C ASP A 677 11.78 -32.17 -22.26
N VAL A 678 10.61 -31.57 -22.24
CA VAL A 678 9.86 -31.17 -21.03
C VAL A 678 8.57 -31.97 -20.92
N TYR A 679 8.27 -32.43 -19.73
CA TYR A 679 7.04 -33.14 -19.43
C TYR A 679 6.24 -32.38 -18.39
N CYS A 680 4.95 -32.15 -18.65
CA CYS A 680 4.06 -31.45 -17.75
C CYS A 680 2.74 -32.20 -17.55
N ALA A 681 2.14 -31.99 -16.38
CA ALA A 681 0.77 -32.41 -16.09
C ALA A 681 0.02 -31.27 -15.43
N GLU A 682 -1.24 -31.10 -15.83
CA GLU A 682 -2.20 -30.17 -15.22
C GLU A 682 -3.43 -30.96 -14.80
N ILE A 683 -3.65 -31.09 -13.50
CA ILE A 683 -4.71 -31.93 -12.92
C ILE A 683 -5.62 -31.04 -12.06
N ASP A 684 -6.91 -31.07 -12.30
CA ASP A 684 -7.93 -30.39 -11.51
C ASP A 684 -7.99 -30.96 -10.09
N PHE A 685 -7.30 -30.32 -9.18
CA PHE A 685 -7.21 -30.74 -7.78
C PHE A 685 -8.53 -30.56 -7.03
N THR A 686 -9.36 -29.61 -7.47
CA THR A 686 -10.69 -29.42 -6.89
C THR A 686 -11.55 -30.65 -7.10
N LYS A 687 -11.53 -31.22 -8.31
CA LYS A 687 -12.24 -32.50 -8.61
C LYS A 687 -11.66 -33.67 -7.82
N LEU A 688 -10.33 -33.75 -7.65
CA LEU A 688 -9.71 -34.83 -6.89
C LEU A 688 -10.17 -34.87 -5.43
N PHE A 689 -10.45 -33.70 -4.83
CA PHE A 689 -10.97 -33.64 -3.47
C PHE A 689 -12.33 -34.34 -3.34
N GLU A 690 -13.21 -34.14 -4.32
CA GLU A 690 -14.55 -34.72 -4.33
C GLU A 690 -14.55 -36.24 -4.60
N MET A 691 -13.46 -36.75 -5.23
CA MET A 691 -13.32 -38.14 -5.64
C MET A 691 -12.59 -39.04 -4.66
N GLN A 692 -12.23 -38.53 -3.47
CA GLN A 692 -11.52 -39.30 -2.47
C GLN A 692 -12.32 -40.54 -2.01
N LEU A 693 -11.62 -41.66 -1.96
CA LEU A 693 -12.20 -42.88 -1.38
C LEU A 693 -12.30 -42.75 0.15
N PRO A 694 -13.27 -43.41 0.79
CA PRO A 694 -13.37 -43.52 2.23
C PRO A 694 -12.11 -44.06 2.89
N ASP A 695 -11.97 -43.90 4.21
CA ASP A 695 -10.79 -44.41 4.91
C ASP A 695 -10.57 -45.93 4.69
N ALA A 696 -9.29 -46.31 4.63
CA ALA A 696 -8.93 -47.70 4.41
C ALA A 696 -9.45 -48.56 5.54
N THR A 697 -10.14 -49.57 5.15
CA THR A 697 -10.61 -50.63 6.08
C THR A 697 -9.69 -51.81 5.99
N TYR A 698 -9.47 -52.47 7.13
CA TYR A 698 -8.67 -53.68 7.19
C TYR A 698 -9.34 -54.81 6.38
N THR A 699 -8.58 -55.43 5.46
CA THR A 699 -8.98 -56.65 4.76
C THR A 699 -8.07 -57.80 5.21
N PRO A 700 -8.65 -58.90 5.68
CA PRO A 700 -7.86 -60.08 6.11
C PRO A 700 -6.97 -60.62 5.00
N LEU A 701 -5.81 -61.11 5.36
CA LEU A 701 -4.94 -61.84 4.42
C LEU A 701 -5.69 -63.02 3.80
N PRO A 702 -5.47 -63.28 2.51
CA PRO A 702 -6.10 -64.40 1.82
C PRO A 702 -5.67 -65.74 2.40
N LYS A 703 -6.63 -66.66 2.56
CA LYS A 703 -6.40 -68.00 3.07
C LYS A 703 -5.81 -68.94 2.04
N TYR A 704 -6.06 -68.67 0.76
CA TYR A 704 -5.65 -69.57 -0.35
C TYR A 704 -4.62 -68.89 -1.22
N PRO A 705 -3.61 -69.59 -1.78
CA PRO A 705 -2.57 -69.04 -2.59
C PRO A 705 -3.07 -68.57 -3.95
N THR A 706 -2.35 -67.59 -4.55
CA THR A 706 -2.55 -67.20 -5.95
C THR A 706 -1.87 -68.19 -6.90
N VAL A 707 -2.45 -68.30 -8.12
CA VAL A 707 -1.86 -69.04 -9.25
C VAL A 707 -1.53 -68.01 -10.33
N SER A 708 -0.26 -67.96 -10.77
CA SER A 708 0.16 -67.05 -11.85
C SER A 708 0.07 -67.76 -13.21
N ARG A 709 -0.34 -67.03 -14.23
CA ARG A 709 -0.35 -67.47 -15.66
C ARG A 709 0.13 -66.33 -16.55
N ASP A 710 1.15 -66.63 -17.37
CA ASP A 710 1.66 -65.61 -18.30
C ASP A 710 1.04 -65.82 -19.67
N LEU A 711 0.65 -64.71 -20.32
CA LEU A 711 0.10 -64.72 -21.67
C LEU A 711 0.91 -63.79 -22.54
N SER A 712 1.44 -64.35 -23.66
CA SER A 712 2.11 -63.53 -24.68
C SER A 712 1.19 -63.38 -25.88
N LEU A 713 0.73 -62.19 -26.17
CA LEU A 713 -0.33 -61.89 -27.15
C LEU A 713 0.23 -61.10 -28.32
N VAL A 714 0.02 -61.60 -29.54
CA VAL A 714 0.31 -60.83 -30.76
C VAL A 714 -0.97 -60.12 -31.20
N CYS A 715 -0.91 -58.80 -31.33
CA CYS A 715 -2.03 -57.95 -31.72
C CYS A 715 -1.59 -56.83 -32.66
N SER A 716 -2.53 -56.08 -33.23
CA SER A 716 -2.24 -54.84 -34.00
C SER A 716 -1.50 -53.81 -33.13
N GLU A 717 -0.64 -53.00 -33.77
CA GLU A 717 0.02 -51.86 -33.11
C GLU A 717 -0.95 -50.89 -32.42
N ASP A 718 -2.18 -50.72 -32.97
CA ASP A 718 -3.18 -49.82 -32.47
C ASP A 718 -3.89 -50.29 -31.20
N VAL A 719 -3.76 -51.58 -30.84
CA VAL A 719 -4.35 -52.11 -29.59
C VAL A 719 -3.56 -51.60 -28.39
N THR A 720 -4.24 -50.84 -27.52
CA THR A 720 -3.61 -50.34 -26.32
C THR A 720 -3.55 -51.38 -25.20
N VAL A 721 -2.61 -51.22 -24.28
CA VAL A 721 -2.53 -52.06 -23.08
C VAL A 721 -3.82 -52.02 -22.28
N ALA A 722 -4.43 -50.83 -22.11
CA ALA A 722 -5.70 -50.70 -21.43
C ALA A 722 -6.86 -51.47 -22.05
N GLN A 723 -6.92 -51.52 -23.39
CA GLN A 723 -7.91 -52.33 -24.09
C GLN A 723 -7.73 -53.82 -23.84
N ALA A 724 -6.47 -54.30 -23.84
CA ALA A 724 -6.16 -55.70 -23.53
C ALA A 724 -6.49 -56.03 -22.07
N GLU A 725 -6.05 -55.19 -21.11
CA GLU A 725 -6.36 -55.35 -19.68
C GLU A 725 -7.86 -55.37 -19.41
N ALA A 726 -8.64 -54.49 -20.07
CA ALA A 726 -10.09 -54.46 -19.90
C ALA A 726 -10.77 -55.73 -20.37
N VAL A 727 -10.33 -56.27 -21.57
CA VAL A 727 -10.86 -57.55 -22.07
C VAL A 727 -10.45 -58.71 -21.19
N ILE A 728 -9.18 -58.77 -20.74
CA ILE A 728 -8.68 -59.78 -19.81
C ILE A 728 -9.47 -59.76 -18.51
N THR A 729 -9.64 -58.60 -17.89
CA THR A 729 -10.36 -58.43 -16.63
C THR A 729 -11.83 -58.86 -16.74
N ALA A 730 -12.49 -58.44 -17.79
CA ALA A 730 -13.90 -58.83 -18.01
C ALA A 730 -14.05 -60.33 -18.25
N ALA A 731 -13.16 -60.96 -19.00
CA ALA A 731 -13.23 -62.37 -19.34
C ALA A 731 -12.81 -63.30 -18.16
N ALA A 732 -11.78 -62.94 -17.45
CA ALA A 732 -11.31 -63.66 -16.29
C ALA A 732 -12.25 -63.57 -15.05
N GLY A 733 -12.97 -62.46 -14.95
CA GLY A 733 -14.03 -62.28 -13.94
C GLY A 733 -13.50 -62.29 -12.49
N LYS A 734 -14.29 -62.89 -11.57
CA LYS A 734 -14.02 -62.84 -10.13
C LYS A 734 -12.76 -63.56 -9.66
N LEU A 735 -12.17 -64.43 -10.47
CA LEU A 735 -10.95 -65.15 -10.13
C LEU A 735 -9.69 -64.32 -10.37
N LEU A 736 -9.74 -63.31 -11.19
CA LEU A 736 -8.61 -62.38 -11.44
C LEU A 736 -8.42 -61.46 -10.24
N ARG A 737 -7.21 -61.40 -9.72
CA ARG A 737 -6.79 -60.50 -8.66
C ARG A 737 -5.93 -59.37 -9.17
N ASP A 738 -5.05 -59.69 -10.12
CA ASP A 738 -4.20 -58.70 -10.78
C ASP A 738 -3.88 -59.12 -12.21
N VAL A 739 -3.65 -58.14 -13.04
CA VAL A 739 -3.14 -58.29 -14.41
C VAL A 739 -2.02 -57.26 -14.60
N LYS A 740 -0.84 -57.75 -14.98
CA LYS A 740 0.33 -56.91 -15.10
C LYS A 740 1.01 -57.14 -16.46
N LEU A 741 1.13 -56.07 -17.24
CA LEU A 741 2.01 -56.07 -18.41
C LEU A 741 3.46 -56.06 -17.94
N PHE A 742 4.29 -56.95 -18.46
CA PHE A 742 5.70 -57.00 -18.11
C PHE A 742 6.63 -56.93 -19.33
N ASP A 743 6.13 -57.12 -20.56
CA ASP A 743 6.94 -56.94 -21.78
C ASP A 743 6.08 -56.47 -22.98
N ILE A 744 6.67 -55.63 -23.83
CA ILE A 744 6.18 -55.32 -25.17
C ILE A 744 7.30 -55.52 -26.16
N TYR A 745 7.15 -56.54 -27.04
CA TYR A 745 8.19 -56.89 -27.96
C TYR A 745 7.78 -56.58 -29.41
N ARG A 746 8.76 -56.04 -30.14
CA ARG A 746 8.69 -55.79 -31.58
C ARG A 746 9.95 -56.25 -32.20
N GLY A 747 9.88 -57.19 -33.11
CA GLY A 747 11.07 -57.76 -33.77
C GLY A 747 10.85 -59.11 -34.37
N PRO A 748 11.92 -59.89 -34.67
CA PRO A 748 11.78 -61.18 -35.34
C PRO A 748 10.78 -62.09 -34.64
N GLY A 749 9.88 -62.71 -35.48
CA GLY A 749 8.79 -63.57 -34.97
C GLY A 749 7.48 -62.82 -34.64
N VAL A 750 7.39 -61.50 -34.84
CA VAL A 750 6.15 -60.71 -34.80
C VAL A 750 5.88 -60.18 -36.20
N PRO A 751 4.69 -60.32 -36.77
CA PRO A 751 4.35 -59.84 -38.13
C PRO A 751 4.46 -58.31 -38.21
N ASP A 752 4.77 -57.77 -39.37
CA ASP A 752 4.77 -56.33 -39.61
C ASP A 752 3.41 -55.69 -39.26
N GLY A 753 3.45 -54.54 -38.61
CA GLY A 753 2.23 -53.83 -38.13
C GLY A 753 1.62 -54.46 -36.88
N LYS A 754 2.27 -55.43 -36.25
CA LYS A 754 1.83 -56.07 -35.00
C LYS A 754 2.92 -55.92 -33.92
N LYS A 755 2.50 -56.05 -32.67
CA LYS A 755 3.33 -56.14 -31.47
C LYS A 755 2.93 -57.34 -30.63
N SER A 756 3.90 -57.84 -29.83
CA SER A 756 3.63 -58.82 -28.79
C SER A 756 3.57 -58.15 -27.46
N MET A 757 2.49 -58.32 -26.68
CA MET A 757 2.32 -57.86 -25.33
C MET A 757 2.29 -59.06 -24.37
N ALA A 758 3.11 -59.07 -23.33
CA ALA A 758 3.16 -60.12 -22.35
C ALA A 758 2.56 -59.67 -21.02
N PHE A 759 1.54 -60.41 -20.58
CA PHE A 759 0.81 -60.13 -19.33
C PHE A 759 0.99 -61.28 -18.36
N SER A 760 1.17 -60.98 -17.08
CA SER A 760 1.03 -61.94 -15.97
C SER A 760 -0.32 -61.74 -15.30
N LEU A 761 -1.06 -62.81 -15.20
CA LEU A 761 -2.37 -62.86 -14.54
C LEU A 761 -2.27 -63.56 -13.20
N GLU A 762 -2.69 -62.92 -12.14
CA GLU A 762 -2.82 -63.53 -10.81
C GLU A 762 -4.26 -63.94 -10.57
N LEU A 763 -4.44 -65.25 -10.42
CA LEU A 763 -5.74 -65.88 -10.22
C LEU A 763 -5.86 -66.44 -8.81
N ARG A 764 -7.01 -66.24 -8.13
CA ARG A 764 -7.30 -66.77 -6.79
C ARG A 764 -8.79 -66.87 -6.57
N ALA A 765 -9.24 -67.99 -5.95
CA ALA A 765 -10.56 -68.09 -5.34
C ALA A 765 -10.47 -67.74 -3.83
N ASP A 766 -11.59 -67.28 -3.26
CA ASP A 766 -11.65 -66.93 -1.84
C ASP A 766 -12.10 -68.12 -0.96
N ASP A 767 -12.59 -69.17 -1.58
CA ASP A 767 -13.21 -70.35 -0.94
C ASP A 767 -12.36 -71.63 -1.07
N ARG A 768 -11.38 -71.67 -1.98
CA ARG A 768 -10.56 -72.88 -2.26
C ARG A 768 -9.24 -72.56 -2.94
N THR A 769 -8.29 -73.48 -2.91
CA THR A 769 -7.13 -73.46 -3.82
C THR A 769 -7.58 -73.79 -5.26
N LEU A 770 -7.09 -72.97 -6.23
CA LEU A 770 -7.37 -73.20 -7.63
C LEU A 770 -6.58 -74.40 -8.13
N THR A 771 -7.24 -75.25 -8.96
CA THR A 771 -6.58 -76.31 -9.68
C THR A 771 -6.04 -75.82 -11.04
N ASP A 772 -5.19 -76.61 -11.69
CA ASP A 772 -4.68 -76.25 -13.05
C ASP A 772 -5.87 -76.18 -14.01
N THR A 773 -6.90 -77.02 -13.91
CA THR A 773 -8.09 -77.02 -14.73
C THR A 773 -8.89 -75.71 -14.55
N ASP A 774 -8.98 -75.21 -13.33
CA ASP A 774 -9.64 -73.92 -13.05
C ASP A 774 -8.92 -72.77 -13.77
N SER A 775 -7.59 -72.69 -13.67
CA SER A 775 -6.79 -71.65 -14.25
C SER A 775 -6.72 -71.76 -15.80
N GLU A 776 -6.67 -72.94 -16.37
CA GLU A 776 -6.73 -73.15 -17.81
C GLU A 776 -8.09 -72.77 -18.41
N ALA A 777 -9.18 -73.01 -17.71
CA ALA A 777 -10.50 -72.57 -18.12
C ALA A 777 -10.63 -71.03 -18.18
N VAL A 778 -9.99 -70.32 -17.22
CA VAL A 778 -9.93 -68.84 -17.26
C VAL A 778 -9.08 -68.35 -18.42
N VAL A 779 -7.92 -68.90 -18.62
CA VAL A 779 -6.99 -68.59 -19.76
C VAL A 779 -7.68 -68.82 -21.09
N THR A 780 -8.39 -69.93 -21.28
CA THR A 780 -9.14 -70.21 -22.50
C THR A 780 -10.22 -69.18 -22.81
N LYS A 781 -10.98 -68.78 -21.79
CA LYS A 781 -11.97 -67.68 -21.89
C LYS A 781 -11.33 -66.33 -22.25
N VAL A 782 -10.24 -66.01 -21.61
CA VAL A 782 -9.49 -64.74 -21.85
C VAL A 782 -8.97 -64.73 -23.29
N LEU A 783 -8.33 -65.81 -23.76
CA LEU A 783 -7.84 -65.91 -25.14
C LEU A 783 -8.93 -65.79 -26.16
N ALA A 784 -10.10 -66.47 -25.97
CA ALA A 784 -11.24 -66.36 -26.83
C ALA A 784 -11.77 -64.91 -26.91
N ALA A 785 -11.94 -64.22 -25.78
CA ALA A 785 -12.38 -62.83 -25.75
C ALA A 785 -11.37 -61.90 -26.41
N LEU A 786 -10.10 -62.06 -26.18
CA LEU A 786 -9.04 -61.29 -26.85
C LEU A 786 -9.01 -61.48 -28.36
N LYS A 787 -9.20 -62.68 -28.81
CA LYS A 787 -9.33 -62.95 -30.24
C LYS A 787 -10.59 -62.34 -30.89
N GLU A 788 -11.71 -62.44 -30.22
CA GLU A 788 -12.98 -61.88 -30.70
C GLU A 788 -12.96 -60.35 -30.73
N LYS A 789 -12.50 -59.69 -29.65
CA LYS A 789 -12.62 -58.24 -29.49
C LYS A 789 -11.45 -57.42 -30.05
N LEU A 790 -10.25 -58.00 -30.07
CA LEU A 790 -9.01 -57.29 -30.41
C LEU A 790 -8.18 -57.97 -31.51
N ASP A 791 -8.68 -59.02 -32.10
CA ASP A 791 -7.93 -59.92 -33.06
C ASP A 791 -6.54 -60.28 -32.53
N ALA A 792 -6.43 -60.42 -31.18
CA ALA A 792 -5.19 -60.80 -30.53
C ALA A 792 -5.09 -62.34 -30.40
N ALA A 793 -3.93 -62.88 -30.70
CA ALA A 793 -3.67 -64.30 -30.64
C ALA A 793 -2.49 -64.59 -29.72
N LEU A 794 -2.46 -65.81 -29.16
CA LEU A 794 -1.29 -66.26 -28.39
C LEU A 794 -0.10 -66.34 -29.34
N ARG A 795 1.10 -65.85 -28.85
CA ARG A 795 2.34 -65.93 -29.62
C ARG A 795 2.89 -67.36 -29.72
#